data_3d831d6538afb8528c2afdd223669236
#
_entry.id   3d831d6538afb8528c2afdd223669236
#
_cell.length_a   1.000
_cell.length_b   1.000
_cell.length_c   1.000
_cell.angle_alpha   90.00
_cell.angle_beta   90.00
_cell.angle_gamma   90.00
#
_symmetry.space_group_name_H-M   'P 1'
#
loop_
_entity.id
_entity.type
_entity.pdbx_description
1 polymer ?
#
loop_
_entity_poly.entity_id
_entity_poly.type
_entity_poly.pdbx_seq_one_letter_code
_entity_poly.pdbx_strand_id
1 'polypeptide(L)'
;MQLIAGIAGVITLIMLTETPHAATVTASERHIAHQWAAAKFEGIVPSAQLEPGLIVLENHGPVQMNSRAGAPLKIGDAEYAHGLYCHAVSRVVVRLPSAGKTFTSVVGVDSHAGGGSIVFSVTVGGKEAFNSGVRRISDPGLPIRVDLGGATQFTLEVGDAGDGISCDQADWADAMVALESGDVIRLGDMPFGSEHSALTADPPFSFSYDGRPSAEILKTWEIQRASRNLDSSRIERTVTCTDPKTGLIVRCVGIEYLDFPTVEWTVYFRNAGAEDTPVLSDIQALDMHLKSSGQGDFILHHHTGTLVSAHDFEPHETPLKARESMRFAPPGGRPLGTVFPYFNVECENQGVIVVVGWPGQWAAQFTRDEALGLDIRAGQELTHLRLHPGEEVRTPLIVLQFWQGDRIRSQNIWRRWMLAHNLPRYAGKLPDPQMPAVSGNQFPGLLCNEKDEILYLDRYAEEGIRLDYWWMDAGWYPNKGDWTSTGTWEVDASRFPHGLRAVTDHAHAQGVKSIVWFEPERVTPGSWLYENHPEWLLGKDGEQKLLDLGNPQAREWLTNHFDRLITEQGIDAYRQDFNIDPLPYWRANDAEDRRGITENRYVTGYLAFWDELRRRHPNMLIDSCASGGHRNDLETMRRSVPLLRSDYILDPIGEQGHTYGLAFWLPYYGTGFIDFDTYIFRSTMCPNTTLSCDARRKDLDWDLLRRLTAQWRQVAHYYFGDYYPLTRYSLDSDQWMAWQFDRPDLGEGMMQAFRRPESPYESARFKLRGLIPDADYQVTNLDIGDSLTMSGSEMTERGLSLVLKNQPDSVIIVYKRVKE
;
A
#
# COMPACT_ATOMS: atom_id res chain seq x y z
N MET A 1 67.48 12.88 -1.41
CA MET A 1 67.46 13.63 -0.12
C MET A 1 66.20 14.48 -0.02
N GLN A 2 65.49 14.37 1.06
CA GLN A 2 64.29 15.07 1.56
C GLN A 2 62.99 14.34 1.34
N LEU A 3 62.62 13.71 2.32
CA LEU A 3 61.74 13.86 3.50
C LEU A 3 60.27 13.98 3.09
N ILE A 4 59.60 12.85 3.23
CA ILE A 4 58.11 12.73 3.27
C ILE A 4 57.74 12.89 4.74
N ALA A 5 56.97 13.95 5.05
CA ALA A 5 56.31 14.11 6.33
C ALA A 5 54.85 13.59 6.20
N GLY A 6 54.58 12.52 6.97
CA GLY A 6 53.23 11.97 7.08
C GLY A 6 52.34 12.87 7.94
N ILE A 7 51.14 13.10 7.47
CA ILE A 7 50.03 13.63 8.27
C ILE A 7 49.07 12.48 8.50
N ALA A 8 49.06 11.97 9.72
CA ALA A 8 48.05 11.07 10.22
C ALA A 8 46.79 11.92 10.55
N GLY A 9 45.79 11.91 9.68
CA GLY A 9 44.48 12.45 9.98
C GLY A 9 43.68 11.46 10.80
N VAL A 10 43.42 11.82 12.06
CA VAL A 10 42.42 11.14 12.91
C VAL A 10 41.06 11.46 12.33
N ILE A 11 40.41 10.51 11.68
CA ILE A 11 38.99 10.59 11.32
C ILE A 11 38.20 10.28 12.58
N THR A 12 37.75 11.30 13.27
CA THR A 12 36.74 11.18 14.33
C THR A 12 35.43 10.86 13.64
N LEU A 13 34.99 9.61 13.70
CA LEU A 13 33.66 9.20 13.28
C LEU A 13 32.66 9.77 14.29
N ILE A 14 32.12 10.94 14.00
CA ILE A 14 30.95 11.47 14.71
C ILE A 14 29.78 10.58 14.24
N MET A 15 29.39 9.63 15.10
CA MET A 15 28.07 8.99 14.98
C MET A 15 27.02 10.08 15.25
N LEU A 16 26.56 10.72 14.21
CA LEU A 16 25.30 11.44 14.24
C LEU A 16 24.22 10.39 14.43
N THR A 17 23.62 10.35 15.60
CA THR A 17 22.33 9.72 15.84
C THR A 17 21.32 10.51 15.02
N GLU A 18 21.10 10.10 13.77
CA GLU A 18 20.03 10.63 12.95
C GLU A 18 18.70 10.24 13.60
N THR A 19 18.10 11.18 14.30
CA THR A 19 16.66 11.15 14.52
C THR A 19 16.01 11.17 13.14
N PRO A 20 15.07 10.25 12.84
CA PRO A 20 14.52 10.12 11.49
C PRO A 20 13.65 11.34 11.16
N HIS A 21 14.26 12.34 10.56
CA HIS A 21 13.57 13.48 9.96
C HIS A 21 13.17 13.10 8.54
N ALA A 22 11.87 13.08 8.26
CA ALA A 22 11.24 12.65 7.03
C ALA A 22 11.32 11.12 6.73
N ALA A 23 10.43 10.62 5.87
CA ALA A 23 10.38 9.21 5.47
C ALA A 23 11.52 8.85 4.49
N THR A 24 12.77 8.84 4.96
CA THR A 24 13.94 8.45 4.17
C THR A 24 14.10 6.95 4.10
N VAL A 25 14.34 6.43 2.90
CA VAL A 25 14.70 5.02 2.68
C VAL A 25 16.09 4.76 3.22
N THR A 26 16.23 3.78 4.12
CA THR A 26 17.54 3.42 4.68
C THR A 26 18.34 2.49 3.75
N ALA A 27 19.65 2.46 3.93
CA ALA A 27 20.51 1.51 3.22
C ALA A 27 20.18 0.05 3.60
N SER A 28 19.81 -0.18 4.86
CA SER A 28 19.39 -1.49 5.37
C SER A 28 18.14 -2.01 4.65
N GLU A 29 17.12 -1.20 4.52
CA GLU A 29 15.86 -1.58 3.84
C GLU A 29 16.10 -1.92 2.36
N ARG A 30 16.90 -1.11 1.64
CA ARG A 30 17.29 -1.43 0.25
C ARG A 30 18.09 -2.72 0.17
N HIS A 31 18.99 -2.96 1.14
CA HIS A 31 19.77 -4.19 1.19
C HIS A 31 18.89 -5.43 1.38
N ILE A 32 17.87 -5.37 2.24
CA ILE A 32 16.88 -6.45 2.44
C ILE A 32 16.17 -6.76 1.11
N ALA A 33 15.67 -5.74 0.43
CA ALA A 33 14.99 -5.91 -0.86
C ALA A 33 15.93 -6.51 -1.93
N HIS A 34 17.19 -6.04 -1.98
CA HIS A 34 18.21 -6.58 -2.88
C HIS A 34 18.52 -8.06 -2.60
N GLN A 35 18.73 -8.42 -1.34
CA GLN A 35 18.98 -9.81 -0.95
C GLN A 35 17.79 -10.70 -1.31
N TRP A 36 16.56 -10.21 -1.08
CA TRP A 36 15.35 -10.93 -1.45
C TRP A 36 15.28 -11.14 -2.97
N ALA A 37 15.50 -10.10 -3.75
CA ALA A 37 15.51 -10.18 -5.22
C ALA A 37 16.59 -11.12 -5.73
N ALA A 38 17.82 -11.05 -5.20
CA ALA A 38 18.91 -11.93 -5.57
C ALA A 38 18.58 -13.40 -5.25
N ALA A 39 18.01 -13.69 -4.09
CA ALA A 39 17.61 -15.05 -3.71
C ALA A 39 16.53 -15.60 -4.66
N LYS A 40 15.47 -14.81 -4.93
CA LYS A 40 14.32 -15.27 -5.70
C LYS A 40 14.58 -15.35 -7.21
N PHE A 41 15.31 -14.40 -7.77
CA PHE A 41 15.53 -14.32 -9.21
C PHE A 41 16.88 -14.84 -9.67
N GLU A 42 17.95 -14.71 -8.86
CA GLU A 42 19.29 -15.20 -9.23
C GLU A 42 19.64 -16.52 -8.58
N GLY A 43 18.88 -16.94 -7.55
CA GLY A 43 19.18 -18.13 -6.77
C GLY A 43 20.40 -17.94 -5.84
N ILE A 44 20.80 -16.68 -5.61
CA ILE A 44 21.90 -16.31 -4.72
C ILE A 44 21.32 -16.10 -3.33
N VAL A 45 21.37 -17.14 -2.53
CA VAL A 45 21.00 -17.04 -1.11
C VAL A 45 22.17 -16.40 -0.38
N PRO A 46 22.00 -15.28 0.33
CA PRO A 46 23.05 -14.71 1.17
C PRO A 46 23.58 -15.81 2.10
N SER A 47 24.89 -16.01 2.13
CA SER A 47 25.47 -16.76 3.23
C SER A 47 25.01 -16.07 4.50
N ALA A 48 24.42 -16.81 5.43
CA ALA A 48 23.98 -16.25 6.70
C ALA A 48 25.17 -15.56 7.38
N GLN A 49 25.39 -14.28 7.11
CA GLN A 49 26.15 -13.43 8.00
C GLN A 49 25.23 -13.26 9.21
N LEU A 50 25.60 -14.03 10.23
CA LEU A 50 24.86 -14.08 11.48
C LEU A 50 25.11 -12.74 12.18
N GLU A 51 24.21 -11.79 12.02
CA GLU A 51 24.28 -10.51 12.72
C GLU A 51 24.34 -10.77 14.24
N PRO A 52 25.18 -10.02 14.98
CA PRO A 52 25.19 -10.08 16.44
C PRO A 52 23.81 -9.71 16.98
N GLY A 53 23.30 -10.49 17.93
CA GLY A 53 21.98 -10.23 18.51
C GLY A 53 21.45 -11.42 19.32
N LEU A 54 20.25 -11.25 19.86
CA LEU A 54 19.51 -12.25 20.61
C LEU A 54 18.47 -12.92 19.71
N ILE A 55 18.53 -14.22 19.51
CA ILE A 55 17.55 -14.97 18.72
C ILE A 55 16.72 -15.81 19.67
N VAL A 56 15.46 -15.48 19.79
CA VAL A 56 14.53 -16.25 20.61
C VAL A 56 13.99 -17.41 19.77
N LEU A 57 14.38 -18.63 20.13
CA LEU A 57 13.89 -19.85 19.49
C LEU A 57 12.60 -20.34 20.13
N GLU A 58 12.43 -20.09 21.42
CA GLU A 58 11.28 -20.51 22.22
C GLU A 58 11.18 -19.62 23.45
N ASN A 59 9.98 -19.20 23.84
CA ASN A 59 9.68 -18.51 25.10
C ASN A 59 8.16 -18.45 25.29
N HIS A 60 7.70 -18.55 26.53
CA HIS A 60 6.29 -18.34 26.84
C HIS A 60 6.03 -16.84 26.99
N GLY A 61 5.47 -16.23 25.95
CA GLY A 61 5.32 -14.78 25.83
C GLY A 61 6.63 -14.08 25.38
N PRO A 62 6.66 -12.74 25.33
CA PRO A 62 7.84 -12.01 24.85
C PRO A 62 8.99 -12.02 25.85
N VAL A 63 10.23 -12.25 25.38
CA VAL A 63 11.45 -11.92 26.14
C VAL A 63 11.52 -10.41 26.25
N GLN A 64 11.86 -9.89 27.44
CA GLN A 64 11.96 -8.44 27.66
C GLN A 64 13.37 -8.04 28.05
N MET A 65 13.84 -6.92 27.53
CA MET A 65 15.18 -6.39 27.79
C MET A 65 15.11 -5.36 28.91
N ASN A 66 16.03 -5.50 29.88
CA ASN A 66 16.24 -4.53 30.98
C ASN A 66 15.01 -4.25 31.86
N SER A 67 13.93 -4.99 31.68
CA SER A 67 12.69 -4.78 32.44
C SER A 67 11.75 -5.98 32.34
N ARG A 68 10.75 -6.01 33.24
CA ARG A 68 9.55 -6.85 33.13
C ARG A 68 8.33 -5.95 33.25
N ALA A 69 7.51 -5.88 32.17
CA ALA A 69 6.34 -5.02 32.06
C ALA A 69 6.60 -3.56 32.50
N GLY A 70 7.80 -3.03 32.20
CA GLY A 70 8.23 -1.69 32.54
C GLY A 70 8.81 -1.49 33.96
N ALA A 71 8.82 -2.54 34.81
CA ALA A 71 9.49 -2.54 36.09
C ALA A 71 10.92 -3.13 35.98
N PRO A 72 11.89 -2.74 36.82
CA PRO A 72 13.21 -3.38 36.86
C PRO A 72 13.10 -4.90 37.09
N LEU A 73 14.04 -5.68 36.59
CA LEU A 73 14.19 -7.09 36.92
C LEU A 73 14.43 -7.24 38.44
N LYS A 74 13.86 -8.26 39.06
CA LYS A 74 13.95 -8.43 40.51
C LYS A 74 14.08 -9.88 40.93
N ILE A 75 15.20 -10.18 41.64
CA ILE A 75 15.44 -11.52 42.20
C ILE A 75 15.62 -11.38 43.71
N GLY A 76 14.71 -11.98 44.48
CA GLY A 76 14.63 -11.72 45.92
C GLY A 76 14.37 -10.25 46.18
N ASP A 77 15.20 -9.61 47.06
CA ASP A 77 15.09 -8.19 47.36
C ASP A 77 15.95 -7.30 46.42
N ALA A 78 16.75 -7.90 45.52
CA ALA A 78 17.67 -7.14 44.67
C ALA A 78 16.98 -6.76 43.35
N GLU A 79 17.13 -5.49 42.94
CA GLU A 79 16.67 -4.97 41.65
C GLU A 79 17.85 -4.79 40.72
N TYR A 80 17.63 -5.06 39.40
CA TYR A 80 18.62 -5.01 38.35
C TYR A 80 18.11 -4.15 37.18
N ALA A 81 18.94 -3.20 36.75
CA ALA A 81 18.63 -2.30 35.66
C ALA A 81 18.92 -2.91 34.26
N HIS A 82 19.67 -4.02 34.21
CA HIS A 82 20.09 -4.65 32.97
C HIS A 82 19.86 -6.15 33.01
N GLY A 83 19.60 -6.75 31.84
CA GLY A 83 19.44 -8.18 31.70
C GLY A 83 18.30 -8.59 30.79
N LEU A 84 17.88 -9.85 30.86
CA LEU A 84 16.78 -10.40 30.10
C LEU A 84 15.75 -11.03 31.05
N TYR A 85 14.47 -10.68 30.84
CA TYR A 85 13.35 -11.42 31.40
C TYR A 85 12.89 -12.49 30.41
N CYS A 86 12.71 -13.72 30.89
CA CYS A 86 12.21 -14.85 30.13
C CYS A 86 11.07 -15.56 30.89
N HIS A 87 10.37 -16.45 30.24
CA HIS A 87 9.41 -17.35 30.87
C HIS A 87 9.61 -18.78 30.34
N ALA A 88 9.68 -19.78 31.22
CA ALA A 88 9.86 -21.17 30.80
C ALA A 88 8.68 -21.67 29.92
N VAL A 89 8.90 -22.53 28.93
CA VAL A 89 10.20 -22.97 28.44
C VAL A 89 10.80 -21.87 27.55
N SER A 90 12.05 -21.51 27.75
CA SER A 90 12.72 -20.46 26.99
C SER A 90 14.04 -20.94 26.42
N ARG A 91 14.34 -20.56 25.18
CA ARG A 91 15.61 -20.83 24.51
C ARG A 91 16.00 -19.62 23.67
N VAL A 92 17.10 -18.96 24.07
CA VAL A 92 17.63 -17.76 23.42
C VAL A 92 19.06 -18.01 22.97
N VAL A 93 19.33 -17.91 21.67
CA VAL A 93 20.68 -17.94 21.12
C VAL A 93 21.28 -16.54 21.16
N VAL A 94 22.43 -16.40 21.79
CA VAL A 94 23.19 -15.16 21.81
C VAL A 94 24.29 -15.25 20.74
N ARG A 95 24.25 -14.35 19.75
CA ARG A 95 25.28 -14.19 18.72
C ARG A 95 26.13 -12.98 19.01
N LEU A 96 27.44 -13.17 19.04
CA LEU A 96 28.43 -12.14 19.39
C LEU A 96 29.08 -11.56 18.12
N PRO A 97 29.48 -10.27 18.11
CA PRO A 97 30.18 -9.67 16.97
C PRO A 97 31.59 -10.23 16.76
N SER A 98 32.17 -10.85 17.78
CA SER A 98 33.50 -11.49 17.73
C SER A 98 33.61 -12.56 18.81
N ALA A 99 34.75 -13.22 18.90
CA ALA A 99 35.04 -14.31 19.85
C ALA A 99 34.76 -13.89 21.31
N GLY A 100 33.86 -14.62 21.98
CA GLY A 100 33.49 -14.44 23.37
C GLY A 100 34.43 -15.10 24.32
N LYS A 101 34.85 -14.43 25.37
CA LYS A 101 35.70 -14.96 26.43
C LYS A 101 34.89 -15.53 27.57
N THR A 102 34.00 -14.73 28.13
CA THR A 102 33.25 -15.10 29.33
C THR A 102 31.86 -14.50 29.33
N PHE A 103 30.86 -15.31 29.66
CA PHE A 103 29.50 -14.86 29.97
C PHE A 103 29.31 -14.81 31.50
N THR A 104 28.70 -13.76 32.01
CA THR A 104 28.32 -13.58 33.42
C THR A 104 26.90 -13.10 33.55
N SER A 105 26.17 -13.58 34.55
CA SER A 105 24.82 -13.15 34.90
C SER A 105 24.50 -13.47 36.37
N VAL A 106 23.41 -12.88 36.88
CA VAL A 106 22.78 -13.36 38.11
C VAL A 106 21.43 -13.98 37.69
N VAL A 107 21.21 -15.25 38.03
CA VAL A 107 19.98 -15.94 37.59
C VAL A 107 19.08 -16.28 38.76
N GLY A 108 17.77 -16.17 38.53
CA GLY A 108 16.76 -16.49 39.55
C GLY A 108 15.32 -16.34 39.03
N VAL A 109 14.38 -16.82 39.84
CA VAL A 109 12.96 -16.59 39.58
C VAL A 109 12.65 -15.11 39.87
N ASP A 110 11.97 -14.46 38.91
CA ASP A 110 11.58 -13.05 39.10
C ASP A 110 10.63 -12.89 40.26
N SER A 111 10.93 -12.00 41.18
CA SER A 111 10.19 -11.82 42.43
C SER A 111 8.79 -11.18 42.26
N HIS A 112 8.43 -10.72 41.06
CA HIS A 112 7.06 -10.34 40.74
C HIS A 112 6.20 -11.55 40.38
N ALA A 113 6.77 -12.77 40.30
CA ALA A 113 6.02 -14.01 40.09
C ALA A 113 5.30 -14.42 41.40
N GLY A 114 4.24 -15.19 41.26
CA GLY A 114 3.51 -15.74 42.42
C GLY A 114 4.07 -17.07 42.97
N GLY A 115 5.19 -17.54 42.43
CA GLY A 115 5.80 -18.85 42.68
C GLY A 115 6.82 -19.21 41.59
N GLY A 116 6.93 -20.49 41.24
CA GLY A 116 7.75 -21.01 40.14
C GLY A 116 8.93 -21.85 40.59
N SER A 117 9.29 -22.81 39.69
CA SER A 117 10.47 -23.67 39.80
C SER A 117 11.10 -23.85 38.42
N ILE A 118 12.29 -23.35 38.23
CA ILE A 118 12.97 -23.27 36.93
C ILE A 118 14.39 -23.79 36.99
N VAL A 119 14.91 -24.20 35.82
CA VAL A 119 16.31 -24.58 35.66
C VAL A 119 16.96 -23.69 34.60
N PHE A 120 18.01 -23.00 34.95
CA PHE A 120 18.81 -22.25 33.97
C PHE A 120 19.92 -23.12 33.44
N SER A 121 20.14 -23.13 32.14
CA SER A 121 21.32 -23.73 31.55
C SER A 121 21.94 -22.85 30.46
N VAL A 122 23.23 -23.02 30.24
CA VAL A 122 23.99 -22.34 29.19
C VAL A 122 24.71 -23.41 28.36
N THR A 123 24.45 -23.40 27.06
CA THR A 123 25.04 -24.32 26.10
C THR A 123 26.03 -23.59 25.20
N VAL A 124 27.28 -24.07 25.13
CA VAL A 124 28.36 -23.53 24.28
C VAL A 124 28.87 -24.64 23.36
N GLY A 125 28.88 -24.39 22.04
CA GLY A 125 29.32 -25.36 21.06
C GLY A 125 28.57 -26.69 21.13
N GLY A 126 27.29 -26.66 21.47
CA GLY A 126 26.42 -27.86 21.58
C GLY A 126 26.63 -28.66 22.86
N LYS A 127 27.38 -28.16 23.84
CA LYS A 127 27.61 -28.81 25.14
C LYS A 127 27.08 -27.91 26.26
N GLU A 128 26.40 -28.50 27.22
CA GLU A 128 25.99 -27.81 28.44
C GLU A 128 27.26 -27.38 29.22
N ALA A 129 27.48 -26.08 29.31
CA ALA A 129 28.59 -25.47 30.02
C ALA A 129 28.21 -25.03 31.44
N PHE A 130 26.92 -24.87 31.73
CA PHE A 130 26.39 -24.52 33.04
C PHE A 130 24.95 -25.06 33.18
N ASN A 131 24.62 -25.50 34.41
CA ASN A 131 23.26 -25.85 34.83
C ASN A 131 23.06 -25.42 36.29
N SER A 132 22.00 -24.66 36.56
CA SER A 132 21.72 -24.13 37.90
C SER A 132 21.15 -25.17 38.88
N GLY A 133 20.68 -26.33 38.43
CA GLY A 133 19.70 -27.11 39.17
C GLY A 133 18.40 -26.33 39.34
N VAL A 134 17.45 -26.92 40.06
CA VAL A 134 16.14 -26.28 40.28
C VAL A 134 16.28 -25.03 41.16
N ARG A 135 15.81 -23.90 40.65
CA ARG A 135 15.68 -22.61 41.35
C ARG A 135 14.25 -22.30 41.67
N ARG A 136 13.99 -21.71 42.84
CA ARG A 136 12.64 -21.35 43.29
C ARG A 136 12.61 -19.87 43.66
N ILE A 137 11.40 -19.28 43.75
CA ILE A 137 11.22 -17.87 44.11
C ILE A 137 11.85 -17.48 45.46
N SER A 138 11.97 -18.43 46.39
CA SER A 138 12.60 -18.22 47.68
C SER A 138 14.13 -18.21 47.67
N ASP A 139 14.74 -18.62 46.56
CA ASP A 139 16.18 -18.76 46.46
C ASP A 139 16.81 -17.40 46.13
N PRO A 140 17.96 -17.04 46.72
CA PRO A 140 18.69 -15.86 46.37
C PRO A 140 19.19 -15.93 44.93
N GLY A 141 19.43 -14.79 44.30
CA GLY A 141 20.05 -14.71 42.99
C GLY A 141 21.38 -15.51 42.94
N LEU A 142 21.54 -16.35 41.94
CA LEU A 142 22.74 -17.17 41.73
C LEU A 142 23.68 -16.46 40.74
N PRO A 143 24.84 -15.90 41.18
CA PRO A 143 25.84 -15.41 40.24
C PRO A 143 26.47 -16.56 39.45
N ILE A 144 26.53 -16.41 38.13
CA ILE A 144 27.11 -17.41 37.23
C ILE A 144 28.23 -16.79 36.42
N ARG A 145 29.18 -17.67 36.04
CA ARG A 145 30.29 -17.34 35.14
C ARG A 145 30.59 -18.54 34.25
N VAL A 146 30.45 -18.33 32.93
CA VAL A 146 30.66 -19.39 31.93
C VAL A 146 31.79 -18.99 30.99
N ASP A 147 32.74 -19.87 30.80
CA ASP A 147 33.81 -19.69 29.80
C ASP A 147 33.21 -20.01 28.40
N LEU A 148 33.39 -19.09 27.49
CA LEU A 148 32.88 -19.22 26.11
C LEU A 148 33.94 -19.84 25.16
N GLY A 149 35.21 -19.90 25.57
CA GLY A 149 36.26 -20.54 24.81
C GLY A 149 36.48 -20.01 23.40
N GLY A 150 36.19 -18.73 23.15
CA GLY A 150 36.25 -18.10 21.83
C GLY A 150 35.03 -18.33 20.96
N ALA A 151 33.96 -18.91 21.48
CA ALA A 151 32.74 -19.10 20.74
C ALA A 151 32.11 -17.75 20.34
N THR A 152 31.57 -17.65 19.12
CA THR A 152 30.83 -16.48 18.61
C THR A 152 29.35 -16.61 18.84
N GLN A 153 28.88 -17.74 19.37
CA GLN A 153 27.48 -17.93 19.79
C GLN A 153 27.35 -18.91 20.94
N PHE A 154 26.32 -18.75 21.77
CA PHE A 154 25.96 -19.68 22.85
C PHE A 154 24.44 -19.58 23.09
N THR A 155 23.87 -20.54 23.80
CA THR A 155 22.43 -20.60 24.06
C THR A 155 22.12 -20.45 25.55
N LEU A 156 21.17 -19.62 25.89
CA LEU A 156 20.55 -19.49 27.20
C LEU A 156 19.24 -20.27 27.18
N GLU A 157 19.01 -21.11 28.18
CA GLU A 157 17.82 -21.94 28.29
C GLU A 157 17.19 -21.83 29.69
N VAL A 158 15.86 -21.79 29.74
CA VAL A 158 15.11 -21.87 30.99
C VAL A 158 14.09 -23.00 30.86
N GLY A 159 14.24 -24.04 31.67
CA GLY A 159 13.32 -25.17 31.74
C GLY A 159 12.34 -25.04 32.91
N ASP A 160 11.22 -25.75 32.82
CA ASP A 160 10.10 -25.78 33.79
C ASP A 160 10.32 -26.74 34.99
N ALA A 161 11.53 -27.17 35.24
CA ALA A 161 11.88 -28.14 36.28
C ALA A 161 11.05 -29.46 36.28
N GLY A 162 10.20 -29.69 35.25
CA GLY A 162 9.39 -30.89 35.07
C GLY A 162 8.05 -30.85 35.79
N ASP A 163 7.63 -29.70 36.34
CA ASP A 163 6.34 -29.52 37.03
C ASP A 163 5.38 -28.55 36.31
N GLY A 164 5.74 -28.13 35.11
CA GLY A 164 4.97 -27.25 34.20
C GLY A 164 5.30 -25.76 34.38
N ILE A 165 4.88 -24.96 33.43
CA ILE A 165 5.31 -23.55 33.26
C ILE A 165 4.64 -22.53 34.17
N SER A 166 3.80 -22.92 35.13
CA SER A 166 3.04 -22.00 35.96
C SER A 166 3.92 -21.17 36.88
N CYS A 167 3.91 -19.84 36.70
CA CYS A 167 4.73 -18.88 37.44
C CYS A 167 6.24 -18.99 37.21
N ASP A 168 6.68 -19.57 36.13
CA ASP A 168 8.11 -19.80 35.82
C ASP A 168 8.75 -18.62 35.12
N GLN A 169 8.57 -17.44 35.73
CA GLN A 169 9.21 -16.21 35.29
C GLN A 169 10.66 -16.17 35.73
N ALA A 170 11.56 -15.88 34.80
CA ALA A 170 12.99 -16.05 34.94
C ALA A 170 13.75 -14.79 34.54
N ASP A 171 14.71 -14.38 35.37
CA ASP A 171 15.63 -13.29 35.07
C ASP A 171 17.04 -13.78 34.85
N TRP A 172 17.64 -13.38 33.72
CA TRP A 172 19.07 -13.33 33.49
C TRP A 172 19.56 -11.90 33.80
N ALA A 173 19.63 -11.55 35.08
CA ALA A 173 19.99 -10.21 35.52
C ALA A 173 21.48 -9.93 35.33
N ASP A 174 21.85 -8.66 35.02
CA ASP A 174 23.20 -8.21 34.71
C ASP A 174 23.96 -9.13 33.74
N ALA A 175 23.21 -9.62 32.71
CA ALA A 175 23.75 -10.53 31.71
C ALA A 175 24.74 -9.81 30.80
N MET A 176 26.04 -10.22 30.85
CA MET A 176 27.12 -9.56 30.14
C MET A 176 28.08 -10.59 29.53
N VAL A 177 28.66 -10.25 28.38
CA VAL A 177 29.75 -11.00 27.74
C VAL A 177 31.00 -10.14 27.65
N ALA A 178 32.11 -10.63 28.18
CA ALA A 178 33.44 -10.11 27.86
C ALA A 178 33.94 -10.79 26.59
N LEU A 179 34.35 -10.03 25.60
CA LEU A 179 34.95 -10.52 24.35
C LEU A 179 36.47 -10.76 24.51
N GLU A 180 37.04 -11.52 23.60
CA GLU A 180 38.51 -11.69 23.58
C GLU A 180 39.25 -10.38 23.25
N SER A 181 38.58 -9.42 22.58
CA SER A 181 39.09 -8.04 22.36
C SER A 181 39.22 -7.21 23.64
N GLY A 182 38.56 -7.61 24.75
CA GLY A 182 38.45 -6.85 25.98
C GLY A 182 37.18 -6.00 26.11
N ASP A 183 36.38 -5.88 25.06
CA ASP A 183 35.10 -5.19 25.08
C ASP A 183 34.09 -5.98 25.90
N VAL A 184 33.10 -5.28 26.48
CA VAL A 184 32.04 -5.89 27.26
C VAL A 184 30.69 -5.55 26.61
N ILE A 185 29.87 -6.56 26.35
CA ILE A 185 28.53 -6.44 25.79
C ILE A 185 27.50 -6.79 26.85
N ARG A 186 26.49 -5.95 27.05
CA ARG A 186 25.30 -6.29 27.85
C ARG A 186 24.26 -6.90 26.96
N LEU A 187 23.70 -8.05 27.36
CA LEU A 187 22.68 -8.74 26.56
C LEU A 187 21.39 -7.92 26.43
N GLY A 188 21.01 -7.21 27.48
CA GLY A 188 19.85 -6.34 27.46
C GLY A 188 19.95 -5.11 26.54
N ASP A 189 21.15 -4.84 26.00
CA ASP A 189 21.38 -3.75 25.03
C ASP A 189 21.62 -4.30 23.59
N MET A 190 21.60 -5.63 23.40
CA MET A 190 21.74 -6.25 22.09
C MET A 190 20.41 -6.18 21.33
N PRO A 191 20.44 -5.98 20.01
CA PRO A 191 19.23 -6.09 19.22
C PRO A 191 18.69 -7.52 19.24
N PHE A 192 17.36 -7.69 19.17
CA PHE A 192 16.82 -8.98 18.79
C PHE A 192 17.21 -9.27 17.34
N GLY A 193 17.98 -10.33 17.15
CA GLY A 193 18.26 -10.85 15.83
C GLY A 193 17.05 -11.63 15.36
N SER A 194 16.60 -11.42 14.15
CA SER A 194 15.83 -12.43 13.46
C SER A 194 16.80 -13.54 13.04
N GLU A 195 16.49 -14.85 13.27
CA GLU A 195 16.78 -15.75 12.19
C GLU A 195 15.95 -15.20 11.02
N HIS A 196 16.57 -14.38 10.18
CA HIS A 196 15.94 -14.11 8.90
C HIS A 196 15.58 -15.49 8.38
N SER A 197 14.30 -15.70 8.15
CA SER A 197 13.78 -16.91 7.49
C SER A 197 14.76 -17.15 6.37
N ALA A 198 15.54 -18.24 6.43
CA ALA A 198 16.68 -18.40 5.54
C ALA A 198 16.11 -18.19 4.15
N LEU A 199 16.47 -17.07 3.52
CA LEU A 199 15.94 -16.70 2.21
C LEU A 199 16.19 -17.92 1.34
N THR A 200 15.13 -18.56 0.85
CA THR A 200 15.27 -19.70 -0.03
C THR A 200 15.40 -19.24 -1.46
N ALA A 201 16.11 -20.00 -2.27
CA ALA A 201 16.17 -19.78 -3.71
C ALA A 201 14.86 -20.20 -4.43
N ASP A 202 13.86 -20.68 -3.70
CA ASP A 202 12.57 -21.06 -4.27
C ASP A 202 11.88 -19.84 -4.88
N PRO A 203 11.20 -19.98 -6.01
CA PRO A 203 10.45 -18.89 -6.64
C PRO A 203 9.41 -18.27 -5.70
N PRO A 204 9.09 -16.98 -5.84
CA PRO A 204 8.08 -16.31 -5.01
C PRO A 204 6.64 -16.64 -5.40
N PHE A 205 6.43 -17.63 -6.25
CA PHE A 205 5.14 -18.07 -6.77
C PHE A 205 5.02 -19.59 -6.69
N SER A 206 3.80 -20.09 -6.72
CA SER A 206 3.53 -21.52 -6.80
C SER A 206 2.35 -21.85 -7.72
N PHE A 207 2.25 -23.09 -8.12
CA PHE A 207 1.14 -23.64 -8.92
C PHE A 207 1.09 -25.16 -8.81
N SER A 208 -0.01 -25.73 -9.20
CA SER A 208 -0.16 -27.17 -9.41
C SER A 208 -0.19 -27.47 -10.91
N TYR A 209 0.52 -28.49 -11.35
CA TYR A 209 0.59 -28.92 -12.74
C TYR A 209 0.42 -30.42 -12.83
N ASP A 210 -0.65 -30.87 -13.50
CA ASP A 210 -1.08 -32.27 -13.53
C ASP A 210 -1.24 -32.85 -12.11
N GLY A 211 -1.82 -32.03 -11.20
CA GLY A 211 -2.01 -32.38 -9.79
C GLY A 211 -0.73 -32.41 -8.93
N ARG A 212 0.43 -32.04 -9.47
CA ARG A 212 1.71 -32.02 -8.76
C ARG A 212 2.12 -30.59 -8.41
N PRO A 213 2.57 -30.30 -7.17
CA PRO A 213 2.99 -28.98 -6.77
C PRO A 213 4.27 -28.54 -7.50
N SER A 214 4.34 -27.25 -7.84
CA SER A 214 5.50 -26.64 -8.53
C SER A 214 6.81 -26.84 -7.80
N ALA A 215 6.82 -26.87 -6.47
CA ALA A 215 8.01 -27.09 -5.66
C ALA A 215 8.71 -28.46 -5.92
N GLU A 216 7.95 -29.46 -6.41
CA GLU A 216 8.52 -30.76 -6.80
C GLU A 216 8.99 -30.76 -8.25
N ILE A 217 8.19 -30.24 -9.15
CA ILE A 217 8.43 -30.37 -10.60
C ILE A 217 9.49 -29.41 -11.11
N LEU A 218 9.56 -28.17 -10.60
CA LEU A 218 10.55 -27.18 -11.02
C LEU A 218 11.99 -27.62 -10.80
N LYS A 219 12.23 -28.52 -9.85
CA LYS A 219 13.57 -29.11 -9.62
C LYS A 219 14.09 -29.93 -10.79
N THR A 220 13.18 -30.36 -11.68
CA THR A 220 13.50 -31.20 -12.85
C THR A 220 13.45 -30.44 -14.17
N TRP A 221 13.03 -29.17 -14.13
CA TRP A 221 12.92 -28.34 -15.31
C TRP A 221 14.22 -27.59 -15.61
N GLU A 222 14.38 -27.20 -16.87
CA GLU A 222 15.46 -26.30 -17.24
C GLU A 222 15.16 -24.90 -16.70
N ILE A 223 16.12 -24.31 -15.96
CA ILE A 223 15.98 -22.99 -15.36
C ILE A 223 17.02 -22.04 -15.97
N GLN A 224 16.56 -20.99 -16.61
CA GLN A 224 17.37 -19.90 -17.14
C GLN A 224 17.11 -18.62 -16.36
N ARG A 225 18.18 -17.86 -16.07
CA ARG A 225 18.12 -16.59 -15.34
C ARG A 225 18.77 -15.50 -16.16
N ALA A 226 18.16 -14.31 -16.16
CA ALA A 226 18.71 -13.14 -16.83
C ALA A 226 18.39 -11.88 -16.03
N SER A 227 19.28 -10.89 -16.13
CA SER A 227 19.03 -9.55 -15.58
C SER A 227 19.49 -8.48 -16.56
N ARG A 228 18.82 -7.33 -16.53
CA ARG A 228 19.21 -6.15 -17.31
C ARG A 228 18.82 -4.86 -16.57
N ASN A 229 19.64 -3.85 -16.67
CA ASN A 229 19.29 -2.52 -16.18
C ASN A 229 18.25 -1.90 -17.13
N LEU A 230 17.12 -1.45 -16.57
CA LEU A 230 16.13 -0.66 -17.31
C LEU A 230 16.54 0.81 -17.36
N ASP A 231 17.06 1.30 -16.23
CA ASP A 231 17.60 2.64 -16.05
C ASP A 231 18.53 2.68 -14.82
N SER A 232 18.83 3.87 -14.30
CA SER A 232 19.70 4.04 -13.13
C SER A 232 19.06 3.60 -11.80
N SER A 233 17.73 3.40 -11.77
CA SER A 233 16.97 3.09 -10.56
C SER A 233 16.30 1.71 -10.60
N ARG A 234 16.28 1.01 -11.74
CA ARG A 234 15.53 -0.23 -11.91
C ARG A 234 16.32 -1.32 -12.62
N ILE A 235 16.26 -2.52 -12.07
CA ILE A 235 16.80 -3.75 -12.67
C ILE A 235 15.64 -4.71 -12.96
N GLU A 236 15.51 -5.15 -14.21
CA GLU A 236 14.63 -6.26 -14.58
C GLU A 236 15.38 -7.57 -14.37
N ARG A 237 14.73 -8.51 -13.71
CA ARG A 237 15.23 -9.87 -13.44
C ARG A 237 14.22 -10.88 -13.97
N THR A 238 14.70 -11.86 -14.71
CA THR A 238 13.83 -12.87 -15.33
C THR A 238 14.29 -14.28 -14.92
N VAL A 239 13.34 -15.10 -14.49
CA VAL A 239 13.52 -16.53 -14.29
C VAL A 239 12.59 -17.25 -15.26
N THR A 240 13.14 -18.10 -16.12
CA THR A 240 12.39 -18.92 -17.07
C THR A 240 12.61 -20.38 -16.74
N CYS A 241 11.51 -21.09 -16.48
CA CYS A 241 11.47 -22.52 -16.23
C CYS A 241 10.75 -23.21 -17.40
N THR A 242 11.38 -24.23 -18.01
CA THR A 242 10.80 -24.93 -19.15
C THR A 242 10.62 -26.41 -18.81
N ASP A 243 9.38 -26.91 -18.97
CA ASP A 243 9.10 -28.34 -18.89
C ASP A 243 9.61 -29.03 -20.15
N PRO A 244 10.62 -29.91 -20.05
CA PRO A 244 11.17 -30.59 -21.22
C PRO A 244 10.21 -31.61 -21.87
N LYS A 245 9.10 -31.96 -21.19
CA LYS A 245 8.13 -32.96 -21.68
C LYS A 245 6.99 -32.35 -22.47
N THR A 246 6.40 -31.27 -21.96
CA THR A 246 5.20 -30.67 -22.55
C THR A 246 5.48 -29.35 -23.28
N GLY A 247 6.65 -28.76 -23.08
CA GLY A 247 6.99 -27.44 -23.61
C GLY A 247 6.31 -26.28 -22.88
N LEU A 248 5.74 -26.50 -21.69
CA LEU A 248 5.25 -25.40 -20.85
C LEU A 248 6.41 -24.53 -20.40
N ILE A 249 6.33 -23.23 -20.67
CA ILE A 249 7.28 -22.21 -20.22
C ILE A 249 6.63 -21.39 -19.11
N VAL A 250 7.26 -21.35 -17.94
CA VAL A 250 6.88 -20.47 -16.82
C VAL A 250 7.95 -19.39 -16.68
N ARG A 251 7.59 -18.14 -16.94
CA ARG A 251 8.49 -17.00 -16.94
C ARG A 251 8.07 -15.97 -15.90
N CYS A 252 8.87 -15.82 -14.86
CA CYS A 252 8.71 -14.78 -13.85
C CYS A 252 9.57 -13.57 -14.23
N VAL A 253 8.94 -12.41 -14.42
CA VAL A 253 9.60 -11.15 -14.73
C VAL A 253 9.44 -10.22 -13.54
N GLY A 254 10.54 -9.92 -12.87
CA GLY A 254 10.58 -9.03 -11.71
C GLY A 254 11.32 -7.73 -12.01
N ILE A 255 10.98 -6.70 -11.25
CA ILE A 255 11.69 -5.41 -11.24
C ILE A 255 12.12 -5.14 -9.80
N GLU A 256 13.42 -4.93 -9.61
CA GLU A 256 14.01 -4.42 -8.38
C GLU A 256 14.21 -2.92 -8.51
N TYR A 257 13.78 -2.16 -7.49
CA TYR A 257 13.97 -0.72 -7.38
C TYR A 257 15.19 -0.42 -6.50
N LEU A 258 16.19 0.28 -7.04
CA LEU A 258 17.44 0.57 -6.33
C LEU A 258 17.34 1.76 -5.38
N ASP A 259 16.37 2.62 -5.59
CA ASP A 259 16.07 3.82 -4.80
C ASP A 259 15.00 3.57 -3.72
N PHE A 260 14.25 2.47 -3.82
CA PHE A 260 13.24 2.04 -2.85
C PHE A 260 13.45 0.58 -2.43
N PRO A 261 13.05 0.20 -1.21
CA PRO A 261 13.10 -1.18 -0.75
C PRO A 261 11.98 -2.04 -1.35
N THR A 262 11.81 -1.94 -2.66
CA THR A 262 10.63 -2.44 -3.38
C THR A 262 11.04 -3.40 -4.48
N VAL A 263 10.29 -4.50 -4.60
CA VAL A 263 10.40 -5.48 -5.68
C VAL A 263 9.00 -5.79 -6.19
N GLU A 264 8.85 -5.89 -7.50
CA GLU A 264 7.59 -6.32 -8.12
C GLU A 264 7.82 -7.44 -9.13
N TRP A 265 6.79 -8.23 -9.44
CA TRP A 265 6.86 -9.24 -10.47
C TRP A 265 5.49 -9.67 -11.01
N THR A 266 5.54 -10.26 -12.21
CA THR A 266 4.43 -10.97 -12.85
C THR A 266 4.95 -12.30 -13.40
N VAL A 267 4.14 -13.36 -13.31
CA VAL A 267 4.47 -14.68 -13.85
C VAL A 267 3.62 -14.95 -15.09
N TYR A 268 4.26 -15.46 -16.13
CA TYR A 268 3.64 -15.82 -17.39
C TYR A 268 3.75 -17.33 -17.61
N PHE A 269 2.66 -17.95 -18.04
CA PHE A 269 2.59 -19.38 -18.39
C PHE A 269 2.26 -19.48 -19.87
N ARG A 270 3.19 -20.01 -20.66
CA ARG A 270 3.03 -20.14 -22.11
C ARG A 270 3.17 -21.59 -22.53
N ASN A 271 2.21 -22.07 -23.33
CA ASN A 271 2.35 -23.34 -24.02
C ASN A 271 3.17 -23.17 -25.32
N ALA A 272 4.43 -23.58 -25.30
CA ALA A 272 5.29 -23.64 -26.51
C ALA A 272 5.30 -25.05 -27.17
N GLY A 273 4.55 -26.01 -26.61
CA GLY A 273 4.39 -27.35 -27.17
C GLY A 273 3.38 -27.41 -28.34
N ALA A 274 3.21 -28.58 -28.91
CA ALA A 274 2.29 -28.84 -30.03
C ALA A 274 0.92 -29.32 -29.56
N GLU A 275 0.77 -29.75 -28.33
CA GLU A 275 -0.44 -30.28 -27.70
C GLU A 275 -0.91 -29.38 -26.56
N ASP A 276 -2.17 -29.54 -26.15
CA ASP A 276 -2.67 -28.89 -24.95
C ASP A 276 -1.86 -29.29 -23.73
N THR A 277 -1.62 -28.30 -22.82
CA THR A 277 -0.92 -28.64 -21.58
C THR A 277 -1.79 -29.55 -20.70
N PRO A 278 -1.19 -30.35 -19.80
CA PRO A 278 -1.87 -30.75 -18.56
C PRO A 278 -2.52 -29.59 -17.84
N VAL A 279 -3.42 -29.88 -16.90
CA VAL A 279 -4.12 -28.83 -16.14
C VAL A 279 -3.14 -28.06 -15.25
N LEU A 280 -3.16 -26.74 -15.39
CA LEU A 280 -2.60 -25.78 -14.47
C LEU A 280 -3.69 -25.34 -13.49
N SER A 281 -3.44 -25.44 -12.20
CA SER A 281 -4.39 -25.01 -11.15
C SER A 281 -3.70 -24.34 -9.98
N ASP A 282 -4.49 -23.67 -9.16
CA ASP A 282 -4.03 -23.03 -7.92
C ASP A 282 -2.79 -22.14 -8.13
N ILE A 283 -2.82 -21.35 -9.19
CA ILE A 283 -1.70 -20.45 -9.52
C ILE A 283 -1.68 -19.31 -8.51
N GLN A 284 -0.64 -19.29 -7.68
CA GLN A 284 -0.35 -18.22 -6.73
C GLN A 284 0.74 -17.33 -7.31
N ALA A 285 0.44 -16.06 -7.56
CA ALA A 285 1.42 -15.07 -7.98
C ALA A 285 2.41 -14.76 -6.87
N LEU A 286 1.95 -14.82 -5.63
CA LEU A 286 2.73 -14.75 -4.40
C LEU A 286 2.51 -16.04 -3.61
N ASP A 287 3.61 -16.69 -3.23
CA ASP A 287 3.63 -17.75 -2.22
C ASP A 287 4.92 -17.56 -1.41
N MET A 288 4.77 -16.99 -0.20
CA MET A 288 5.90 -16.69 0.65
C MET A 288 5.61 -17.01 2.11
N HIS A 289 6.66 -17.32 2.84
CA HIS A 289 6.64 -17.54 4.26
C HIS A 289 7.47 -16.46 4.96
N LEU A 290 6.88 -15.79 5.94
CA LEU A 290 7.54 -14.87 6.87
C LEU A 290 7.70 -15.55 8.21
N LYS A 291 8.81 -15.27 8.92
CA LYS A 291 9.05 -15.78 10.26
C LYS A 291 9.25 -14.61 11.23
N SER A 292 8.51 -14.63 12.33
CA SER A 292 8.72 -13.69 13.45
C SER A 292 10.00 -14.04 14.19
N SER A 293 10.60 -13.04 14.85
CA SER A 293 11.71 -13.27 15.78
C SER A 293 11.25 -13.92 17.10
N GLY A 294 9.93 -14.03 17.31
CA GLY A 294 9.33 -14.57 18.54
C GLY A 294 8.97 -13.51 19.59
N GLN A 295 9.13 -12.22 19.25
CA GLN A 295 8.88 -11.12 20.18
C GLN A 295 7.53 -10.42 19.97
N GLY A 296 6.75 -10.77 18.95
CA GLY A 296 5.47 -10.14 18.68
C GLY A 296 4.57 -10.94 17.76
N ASP A 297 3.29 -10.60 17.78
CA ASP A 297 2.33 -11.09 16.82
C ASP A 297 2.48 -10.34 15.49
N PHE A 298 2.05 -10.98 14.39
CA PHE A 298 1.85 -10.28 13.15
C PHE A 298 0.57 -9.46 13.24
N ILE A 299 0.65 -8.18 12.83
CA ILE A 299 -0.50 -7.31 12.69
C ILE A 299 -0.72 -7.06 11.20
N LEU A 300 -1.92 -7.39 10.72
CA LEU A 300 -2.32 -7.11 9.36
C LEU A 300 -3.10 -5.80 9.30
N HIS A 301 -2.50 -4.78 8.69
CA HIS A 301 -3.17 -3.53 8.35
C HIS A 301 -3.78 -3.67 6.96
N HIS A 302 -5.08 -3.50 6.87
CA HIS A 302 -5.85 -3.62 5.64
C HIS A 302 -7.00 -2.61 5.61
N HIS A 303 -7.67 -2.47 4.49
CA HIS A 303 -8.75 -1.49 4.34
C HIS A 303 -9.98 -2.12 3.70
N THR A 304 -11.14 -1.59 4.04
CA THR A 304 -12.37 -1.83 3.28
C THR A 304 -12.18 -1.34 1.84
N GLY A 305 -12.80 -2.01 0.89
CA GLY A 305 -12.89 -1.54 -0.49
C GLY A 305 -13.88 -0.39 -0.65
N THR A 306 -14.53 -0.30 -1.80
CA THR A 306 -15.60 0.66 -2.05
C THR A 306 -16.97 -0.03 -2.00
N LEU A 307 -17.79 0.39 -1.05
CA LEU A 307 -19.17 -0.07 -0.86
C LEU A 307 -20.18 0.99 -1.28
N VAL A 308 -19.69 2.14 -1.75
CA VAL A 308 -20.47 3.37 -1.94
C VAL A 308 -21.13 3.78 -0.62
N SER A 309 -20.32 3.91 0.42
CA SER A 309 -20.75 4.22 1.77
C SER A 309 -19.72 5.06 2.52
N ALA A 310 -20.07 5.60 3.68
CA ALA A 310 -19.15 6.32 4.56
C ALA A 310 -17.96 5.44 5.02
N HIS A 311 -18.10 4.12 4.95
CA HIS A 311 -17.08 3.13 5.33
C HIS A 311 -16.10 2.77 4.21
N ASP A 312 -16.17 3.43 3.05
CA ASP A 312 -15.20 3.20 1.97
C ASP A 312 -13.80 3.55 2.46
N PHE A 313 -12.84 2.67 2.17
CA PHE A 313 -11.44 2.78 2.58
C PHE A 313 -11.19 2.82 4.10
N GLU A 314 -12.11 2.35 4.91
CA GLU A 314 -11.95 2.27 6.37
C GLU A 314 -10.72 1.42 6.72
N PRO A 315 -9.79 1.94 7.55
CA PRO A 315 -8.60 1.21 7.96
C PRO A 315 -8.89 0.22 9.07
N HIS A 316 -8.32 -0.97 8.96
CA HIS A 316 -8.41 -2.04 9.96
C HIS A 316 -7.02 -2.49 10.40
N GLU A 317 -6.88 -2.82 11.69
CA GLU A 317 -5.69 -3.41 12.29
C GLU A 317 -6.09 -4.75 12.91
N THR A 318 -5.62 -5.86 12.35
CA THR A 318 -6.00 -7.19 12.77
C THR A 318 -4.78 -7.98 13.25
N PRO A 319 -4.64 -8.25 14.55
CA PRO A 319 -3.64 -9.18 15.04
C PRO A 319 -3.92 -10.60 14.52
N LEU A 320 -2.93 -11.23 13.93
CA LEU A 320 -3.03 -12.61 13.43
C LEU A 320 -2.50 -13.58 14.49
N LYS A 321 -3.40 -14.29 15.17
CA LYS A 321 -3.03 -15.27 16.18
C LYS A 321 -2.63 -16.60 15.55
N ALA A 322 -1.85 -17.40 16.29
CA ALA A 322 -1.46 -18.74 15.86
C ALA A 322 -2.66 -19.57 15.38
N ARG A 323 -2.51 -20.26 14.25
CA ARG A 323 -3.53 -21.06 13.55
C ARG A 323 -4.69 -20.27 12.92
N GLU A 324 -4.69 -18.96 13.01
CA GLU A 324 -5.70 -18.13 12.32
C GLU A 324 -5.35 -17.96 10.85
N SER A 325 -6.39 -17.89 10.03
CA SER A 325 -6.28 -17.60 8.60
C SER A 325 -7.29 -16.53 8.22
N MET A 326 -6.82 -15.52 7.50
CA MET A 326 -7.67 -14.49 6.89
C MET A 326 -7.57 -14.59 5.37
N ARG A 327 -8.71 -14.57 4.72
CA ARG A 327 -8.81 -14.56 3.26
C ARG A 327 -9.57 -13.34 2.79
N PHE A 328 -9.04 -12.69 1.77
CA PHE A 328 -9.61 -11.53 1.11
C PHE A 328 -9.84 -11.85 -0.36
N ALA A 329 -11.04 -11.55 -0.86
CA ALA A 329 -11.39 -11.60 -2.27
C ALA A 329 -12.57 -10.65 -2.51
N PRO A 330 -12.58 -9.86 -3.58
CA PRO A 330 -13.73 -9.02 -3.90
C PRO A 330 -14.91 -9.88 -4.35
N PRO A 331 -16.15 -9.46 -4.17
CA PRO A 331 -17.29 -10.07 -4.86
C PRO A 331 -17.38 -9.55 -6.31
N GLY A 332 -17.93 -10.32 -7.23
CA GLY A 332 -18.40 -9.82 -8.52
C GLY A 332 -17.33 -9.52 -9.58
N GLY A 333 -16.03 -9.62 -9.29
CA GLY A 333 -14.94 -9.46 -10.29
C GLY A 333 -14.38 -8.06 -10.43
N ARG A 334 -14.96 -7.04 -9.79
CA ARG A 334 -14.35 -5.70 -9.65
C ARG A 334 -13.39 -5.72 -8.46
N PRO A 335 -12.14 -5.28 -8.59
CA PRO A 335 -11.07 -5.59 -7.63
C PRO A 335 -11.23 -4.99 -6.22
N LEU A 336 -12.07 -3.96 -6.05
CA LEU A 336 -12.26 -3.26 -4.77
C LEU A 336 -13.69 -3.30 -4.24
N GLY A 337 -14.51 -4.29 -4.61
CA GLY A 337 -15.92 -4.32 -4.22
C GLY A 337 -16.18 -4.27 -2.70
N THR A 338 -15.42 -5.02 -1.89
CA THR A 338 -15.55 -5.02 -0.42
C THR A 338 -14.22 -4.94 0.29
N VAL A 339 -13.13 -5.21 -0.42
CA VAL A 339 -11.77 -5.32 0.13
C VAL A 339 -10.80 -4.54 -0.74
N PHE A 340 -9.76 -4.01 -0.13
CA PHE A 340 -8.73 -3.22 -0.81
C PHE A 340 -7.47 -4.09 -1.00
N PRO A 341 -6.90 -4.20 -2.23
CA PRO A 341 -5.80 -5.15 -2.51
C PRO A 341 -4.42 -4.67 -2.06
N TYR A 342 -4.36 -3.89 -1.00
CA TYR A 342 -3.15 -3.32 -0.42
C TYR A 342 -3.10 -3.67 1.06
N PHE A 343 -2.03 -4.31 1.48
CA PHE A 343 -1.84 -4.82 2.83
C PHE A 343 -0.50 -4.36 3.39
N ASN A 344 -0.43 -4.11 4.70
CA ASN A 344 0.83 -3.91 5.38
C ASN A 344 0.91 -4.92 6.52
N VAL A 345 1.84 -5.85 6.44
CA VAL A 345 2.11 -6.86 7.45
C VAL A 345 3.20 -6.33 8.35
N GLU A 346 2.86 -6.04 9.58
CA GLU A 346 3.77 -5.56 10.61
C GLU A 346 4.12 -6.70 11.58
N CYS A 347 5.38 -6.83 11.94
CA CYS A 347 5.84 -7.69 13.02
C CYS A 347 6.95 -6.95 13.76
N GLU A 348 6.70 -6.60 15.02
CA GLU A 348 7.61 -5.79 15.83
C GLU A 348 7.84 -4.39 15.21
N ASN A 349 9.10 -4.01 14.94
CA ASN A 349 9.48 -2.74 14.34
C ASN A 349 9.91 -2.92 12.87
N GLN A 350 9.31 -3.87 12.15
CA GLN A 350 9.57 -4.11 10.73
C GLN A 350 8.36 -4.73 10.06
N GLY A 351 8.36 -4.78 8.75
CA GLY A 351 7.26 -5.39 8.02
C GLY A 351 7.44 -5.39 6.52
N VAL A 352 6.36 -5.78 5.86
CA VAL A 352 6.29 -5.79 4.39
C VAL A 352 4.92 -5.29 3.94
N ILE A 353 4.92 -4.33 3.04
CA ILE A 353 3.74 -3.97 2.28
C ILE A 353 3.59 -5.00 1.15
N VAL A 354 2.39 -5.56 1.01
CA VAL A 354 2.02 -6.54 -0.01
C VAL A 354 0.86 -5.97 -0.83
N VAL A 355 1.03 -5.85 -2.13
CA VAL A 355 -0.01 -5.32 -3.01
C VAL A 355 -0.28 -6.26 -4.17
N VAL A 356 -1.57 -6.48 -4.45
CA VAL A 356 -2.05 -7.30 -5.57
C VAL A 356 -2.61 -6.38 -6.66
N GLY A 357 -1.92 -6.27 -7.78
CA GLY A 357 -2.36 -5.51 -8.95
C GLY A 357 -3.10 -6.41 -9.94
N TRP A 358 -4.42 -6.42 -9.86
CA TRP A 358 -5.27 -7.21 -10.75
C TRP A 358 -6.65 -6.55 -10.89
N PRO A 359 -7.00 -6.00 -12.04
CA PRO A 359 -8.34 -5.43 -12.27
C PRO A 359 -9.41 -6.51 -12.54
N GLY A 360 -9.39 -7.56 -11.73
CA GLY A 360 -10.27 -8.72 -11.82
C GLY A 360 -10.51 -9.38 -10.46
N GLN A 361 -10.91 -10.65 -10.47
CA GLN A 361 -11.19 -11.45 -9.29
C GLN A 361 -9.88 -12.03 -8.72
N TRP A 362 -9.27 -11.32 -7.80
CA TRP A 362 -8.10 -11.77 -7.06
C TRP A 362 -8.50 -12.41 -5.71
N ALA A 363 -7.56 -13.15 -5.12
CA ALA A 363 -7.64 -13.56 -3.72
C ALA A 363 -6.27 -13.41 -3.06
N ALA A 364 -6.26 -13.08 -1.77
CA ALA A 364 -5.09 -13.12 -0.91
C ALA A 364 -5.43 -13.82 0.39
N GLN A 365 -4.50 -14.62 0.91
CA GLN A 365 -4.66 -15.37 2.15
C GLN A 365 -3.44 -15.21 3.03
N PHE A 366 -3.68 -14.96 4.31
CA PHE A 366 -2.69 -14.80 5.37
C PHE A 366 -2.95 -15.87 6.42
N THR A 367 -2.06 -16.83 6.59
CA THR A 367 -2.25 -17.98 7.48
C THR A 367 -1.10 -18.11 8.46
N ARG A 368 -1.40 -17.96 9.75
CA ARG A 368 -0.43 -18.21 10.82
C ARG A 368 -0.26 -19.70 11.03
N ASP A 369 0.99 -20.14 11.11
CA ASP A 369 1.32 -21.51 11.52
C ASP A 369 1.15 -21.71 13.05
N GLU A 370 1.54 -22.89 13.54
CA GLU A 370 1.49 -23.20 14.96
C GLU A 370 2.66 -22.60 15.75
N ALA A 371 3.70 -22.11 15.04
CA ALA A 371 4.93 -21.59 15.63
C ALA A 371 5.01 -20.06 15.39
N LEU A 372 6.02 -19.60 14.66
CA LEU A 372 6.36 -18.19 14.50
C LEU A 372 6.18 -17.70 13.04
N GLY A 373 5.56 -18.51 12.19
CA GLY A 373 5.47 -18.24 10.76
C GLY A 373 4.14 -17.64 10.32
N LEU A 374 4.17 -16.95 9.20
CA LEU A 374 3.01 -16.45 8.46
C LEU A 374 3.19 -16.79 6.99
N ASP A 375 2.30 -17.63 6.46
CA ASP A 375 2.18 -17.91 5.04
C ASP A 375 1.32 -16.86 4.37
N ILE A 376 1.80 -16.27 3.27
CA ILE A 376 1.09 -15.29 2.46
C ILE A 376 0.98 -15.84 1.05
N ARG A 377 -0.26 -16.00 0.57
CA ARG A 377 -0.56 -16.43 -0.79
C ARG A 377 -1.48 -15.44 -1.46
N ALA A 378 -1.22 -15.13 -2.74
CA ALA A 378 -2.10 -14.29 -3.51
C ALA A 378 -2.02 -14.61 -5.02
N GLY A 379 -3.15 -14.49 -5.70
CA GLY A 379 -3.24 -14.77 -7.13
C GLY A 379 -4.61 -14.42 -7.71
N GLN A 380 -4.85 -14.80 -8.96
CA GLN A 380 -6.21 -14.88 -9.52
C GLN A 380 -7.00 -15.92 -8.71
N GLU A 381 -8.21 -15.58 -8.27
CA GLU A 381 -8.97 -16.42 -7.33
C GLU A 381 -9.21 -17.85 -7.80
N LEU A 382 -9.51 -18.02 -9.09
CA LEU A 382 -9.78 -19.32 -9.68
C LEU A 382 -8.91 -19.52 -10.91
N THR A 383 -8.05 -20.54 -10.83
CA THR A 383 -7.28 -21.05 -11.98
C THR A 383 -7.35 -22.56 -11.99
N HIS A 384 -7.95 -23.12 -13.06
CA HIS A 384 -8.00 -24.55 -13.34
C HIS A 384 -8.14 -24.71 -14.85
N LEU A 385 -7.01 -24.66 -15.57
CA LEU A 385 -7.03 -24.47 -17.01
C LEU A 385 -5.92 -25.24 -17.74
N ARG A 386 -6.21 -25.62 -18.97
CA ARG A 386 -5.24 -26.05 -19.97
C ARG A 386 -4.90 -24.88 -20.87
N LEU A 387 -3.68 -24.84 -21.37
CA LEU A 387 -3.27 -23.90 -22.42
C LEU A 387 -3.19 -24.64 -23.75
N HIS A 388 -3.84 -24.09 -24.76
CA HIS A 388 -3.68 -24.56 -26.16
C HIS A 388 -2.29 -24.15 -26.67
N PRO A 389 -1.78 -24.82 -27.74
CA PRO A 389 -0.52 -24.45 -28.35
C PRO A 389 -0.44 -22.95 -28.69
N GLY A 390 0.62 -22.31 -28.24
CA GLY A 390 0.85 -20.90 -28.46
C GLY A 390 0.17 -19.95 -27.46
N GLU A 391 -0.77 -20.41 -26.61
CA GLU A 391 -1.43 -19.58 -25.62
C GLU A 391 -0.50 -19.18 -24.47
N GLU A 392 -0.70 -17.95 -23.98
CA GLU A 392 -0.06 -17.43 -22.79
C GLU A 392 -1.11 -16.81 -21.85
N VAL A 393 -0.96 -17.05 -20.54
CA VAL A 393 -1.70 -16.37 -19.45
C VAL A 393 -0.70 -15.74 -18.50
N ARG A 394 -1.17 -14.73 -17.74
CA ARG A 394 -0.34 -14.07 -16.71
C ARG A 394 -1.00 -14.13 -15.33
N THR A 395 -0.20 -13.96 -14.31
CA THR A 395 -0.69 -13.74 -12.95
C THR A 395 -1.01 -12.26 -12.71
N PRO A 396 -1.69 -11.93 -11.60
CA PRO A 396 -1.62 -10.60 -11.00
C PRO A 396 -0.18 -10.10 -10.87
N LEU A 397 0.00 -8.78 -10.96
CA LEU A 397 1.22 -8.11 -10.52
C LEU A 397 1.28 -8.17 -9.00
N ILE A 398 2.41 -8.58 -8.44
CA ILE A 398 2.69 -8.50 -7.02
C ILE A 398 3.74 -7.44 -6.77
N VAL A 399 3.55 -6.64 -5.71
CA VAL A 399 4.57 -5.70 -5.23
C VAL A 399 4.82 -5.96 -3.75
N LEU A 400 6.08 -6.08 -3.38
CA LEU A 400 6.55 -6.09 -2.00
C LEU A 400 7.41 -4.87 -1.73
N GLN A 401 7.14 -4.19 -0.61
CA GLN A 401 8.03 -3.15 -0.09
C GLN A 401 8.41 -3.49 1.35
N PHE A 402 9.68 -3.74 1.58
CA PHE A 402 10.23 -4.05 2.91
C PHE A 402 10.46 -2.77 3.71
N TRP A 403 10.27 -2.82 5.02
CA TRP A 403 10.48 -1.65 5.87
C TRP A 403 10.92 -2.02 7.29
N GLN A 404 11.57 -1.06 7.95
CA GLN A 404 11.99 -1.14 9.35
C GLN A 404 11.59 0.15 10.09
N GLY A 405 11.33 0.07 11.39
CA GLY A 405 10.99 1.21 12.24
C GLY A 405 9.50 1.53 12.28
N ASP A 406 9.13 2.79 12.05
CA ASP A 406 7.76 3.29 12.21
C ASP A 406 6.87 2.94 11.00
N ARG A 407 5.67 2.39 11.25
CA ARG A 407 4.69 2.02 10.23
C ARG A 407 4.23 3.22 9.39
N ILE A 408 3.98 4.37 9.99
CA ILE A 408 3.54 5.55 9.23
C ILE A 408 4.65 6.05 8.30
N ARG A 409 5.91 5.93 8.76
CA ARG A 409 7.08 6.17 7.88
C ARG A 409 7.07 5.20 6.69
N SER A 410 6.79 3.92 6.91
CA SER A 410 6.74 2.93 5.82
C SER A 410 5.64 3.25 4.79
N GLN A 411 4.46 3.71 5.24
CA GLN A 411 3.38 4.16 4.37
C GLN A 411 3.80 5.39 3.54
N ASN A 412 4.59 6.29 4.11
CA ASN A 412 5.10 7.44 3.38
C ASN A 412 6.18 7.06 2.36
N ILE A 413 7.01 6.05 2.64
CA ILE A 413 7.92 5.48 1.63
C ILE A 413 7.12 4.86 0.47
N TRP A 414 6.02 4.16 0.77
CA TRP A 414 5.10 3.64 -0.24
C TRP A 414 4.51 4.77 -1.11
N ARG A 415 3.98 5.83 -0.50
CA ARG A 415 3.45 6.99 -1.22
C ARG A 415 4.48 7.63 -2.15
N ARG A 416 5.73 7.76 -1.69
CA ARG A 416 6.85 8.28 -2.50
C ARG A 416 7.20 7.35 -3.64
N TRP A 417 7.19 6.01 -3.43
CA TRP A 417 7.37 5.04 -4.49
C TRP A 417 6.24 5.11 -5.53
N MET A 418 4.98 5.26 -5.10
CA MET A 418 3.84 5.47 -5.98
C MET A 418 4.04 6.70 -6.89
N LEU A 419 4.49 7.82 -6.33
CA LEU A 419 4.78 9.05 -7.09
C LEU A 419 5.97 8.88 -8.04
N ALA A 420 7.02 8.19 -7.62
CA ALA A 420 8.24 8.04 -8.39
C ALA A 420 8.07 7.05 -9.55
N HIS A 421 7.41 5.91 -9.31
CA HIS A 421 7.47 4.75 -10.20
C HIS A 421 6.12 4.20 -10.68
N ASN A 422 5.03 4.41 -9.95
CA ASN A 422 3.75 3.80 -10.33
C ASN A 422 2.77 4.77 -11.00
N LEU A 423 2.55 5.97 -10.45
CA LEU A 423 1.58 6.89 -11.03
C LEU A 423 1.92 7.25 -12.49
N PRO A 424 0.90 7.30 -13.37
CA PRO A 424 1.10 7.59 -14.77
C PRO A 424 1.68 9.00 -14.96
N ARG A 425 2.52 9.12 -15.98
CA ARG A 425 3.07 10.42 -16.41
C ARG A 425 2.47 10.81 -17.74
N TYR A 426 2.10 12.08 -17.85
CA TYR A 426 1.58 12.72 -19.05
C TYR A 426 2.61 13.73 -19.53
N ALA A 427 3.06 13.61 -20.77
CA ALA A 427 4.21 14.39 -21.28
C ALA A 427 5.42 14.33 -20.32
N GLY A 428 5.66 13.19 -19.68
CA GLY A 428 6.78 12.97 -18.75
C GLY A 428 6.60 13.55 -17.33
N LYS A 429 5.47 14.18 -17.02
CA LYS A 429 5.17 14.78 -15.71
C LYS A 429 4.06 14.04 -14.99
N LEU A 430 4.08 14.07 -13.65
CA LEU A 430 2.93 13.68 -12.85
C LEU A 430 1.74 14.60 -13.16
N PRO A 431 0.50 14.10 -13.01
CA PRO A 431 -0.67 14.97 -13.11
C PRO A 431 -0.63 16.04 -12.02
N ASP A 432 -0.89 17.29 -12.38
CA ASP A 432 -1.05 18.36 -11.41
C ASP A 432 -2.36 18.17 -10.62
N PRO A 433 -2.51 18.76 -9.42
CA PRO A 433 -3.80 18.90 -8.79
C PRO A 433 -4.79 19.63 -9.70
N GLN A 434 -6.03 19.14 -9.74
CA GLN A 434 -7.02 19.60 -10.73
C GLN A 434 -8.34 20.00 -10.07
N MET A 435 -9.01 21.00 -10.65
CA MET A 435 -10.36 21.40 -10.29
C MET A 435 -11.25 21.33 -11.53
N PRO A 436 -11.84 20.17 -11.82
CA PRO A 436 -12.86 20.04 -12.84
C PRO A 436 -14.18 20.61 -12.39
N ALA A 437 -15.08 20.84 -13.35
CA ALA A 437 -16.50 20.96 -13.08
C ALA A 437 -17.29 20.00 -13.99
N VAL A 438 -18.39 19.46 -13.47
CA VAL A 438 -19.25 18.49 -14.15
C VAL A 438 -20.69 18.99 -14.24
N SER A 439 -21.34 18.76 -15.39
CA SER A 439 -22.72 19.09 -15.63
C SER A 439 -23.71 17.96 -15.35
N GLY A 440 -23.22 16.70 -15.30
CA GLY A 440 -24.04 15.48 -15.40
C GLY A 440 -25.26 15.41 -14.48
N ASN A 441 -25.11 15.78 -13.21
CA ASN A 441 -26.21 15.72 -12.23
C ASN A 441 -27.25 16.82 -12.35
N GLN A 442 -27.06 17.77 -13.27
CA GLN A 442 -27.91 18.94 -13.44
C GLN A 442 -28.96 18.76 -14.54
N PHE A 443 -28.90 17.66 -15.29
CA PHE A 443 -29.82 17.38 -16.39
C PHE A 443 -30.68 16.16 -16.09
N PRO A 444 -32.04 16.36 -16.00
CA PRO A 444 -32.95 15.23 -15.84
C PRO A 444 -32.82 14.21 -16.99
N GLY A 445 -32.74 12.92 -16.64
CA GLY A 445 -32.71 11.84 -17.62
C GLY A 445 -31.52 11.89 -18.57
N LEU A 446 -30.38 12.47 -18.13
CA LEU A 446 -29.16 12.58 -18.93
C LEU A 446 -29.34 13.24 -20.29
N LEU A 447 -30.17 14.28 -20.34
CA LEU A 447 -30.48 15.03 -21.55
C LEU A 447 -29.57 16.25 -21.74
N CYS A 448 -28.29 16.13 -21.33
CA CYS A 448 -27.27 17.13 -21.62
C CYS A 448 -27.23 17.44 -23.13
N ASN A 449 -26.92 18.65 -23.49
CA ASN A 449 -26.88 19.13 -24.85
C ASN A 449 -25.80 20.21 -25.03
N GLU A 450 -25.39 20.43 -26.27
CA GLU A 450 -24.35 21.37 -26.63
C GLU A 450 -24.54 22.77 -26.01
N LYS A 451 -25.77 23.30 -26.10
CA LYS A 451 -26.06 24.64 -25.61
C LYS A 451 -25.93 24.80 -24.10
N ASP A 452 -26.41 23.81 -23.36
CA ASP A 452 -26.37 23.85 -21.91
C ASP A 452 -24.95 23.60 -21.38
N GLU A 453 -24.19 22.70 -21.99
CA GLU A 453 -22.77 22.48 -21.64
C GLU A 453 -21.95 23.78 -21.78
N ILE A 454 -22.13 24.51 -22.89
CA ILE A 454 -21.50 25.82 -23.12
C ILE A 454 -21.96 26.84 -22.08
N LEU A 455 -23.29 26.90 -21.79
CA LEU A 455 -23.83 27.80 -20.78
C LEU A 455 -23.20 27.62 -19.40
N TYR A 456 -22.99 26.38 -18.96
CA TYR A 456 -22.32 26.10 -17.67
C TYR A 456 -20.87 26.56 -17.65
N LEU A 457 -20.12 26.29 -18.71
CA LEU A 457 -18.74 26.78 -18.85
C LEU A 457 -18.68 28.31 -18.73
N ASP A 458 -19.55 29.01 -19.47
CA ASP A 458 -19.64 30.47 -19.46
C ASP A 458 -19.98 31.00 -18.06
N ARG A 459 -20.90 30.34 -17.35
CA ARG A 459 -21.28 30.74 -16.00
C ARG A 459 -20.10 30.66 -15.01
N TYR A 460 -19.32 29.60 -15.03
CA TYR A 460 -18.13 29.52 -14.18
C TYR A 460 -17.10 30.61 -14.54
N ALA A 461 -16.92 30.87 -15.84
CA ALA A 461 -16.00 31.91 -16.31
C ALA A 461 -16.47 33.31 -15.91
N GLU A 462 -17.78 33.66 -16.11
CA GLU A 462 -18.38 34.90 -15.67
C GLU A 462 -18.22 35.16 -14.17
N GLU A 463 -18.33 34.11 -13.36
CA GLU A 463 -18.15 34.18 -11.91
C GLU A 463 -16.68 34.12 -11.48
N GLY A 464 -15.75 34.10 -12.42
CA GLY A 464 -14.31 34.13 -12.15
C GLY A 464 -13.77 32.85 -11.48
N ILE A 465 -14.48 31.74 -11.61
CA ILE A 465 -14.03 30.43 -11.17
C ILE A 465 -13.14 29.82 -12.24
N ARG A 466 -11.88 29.64 -11.94
CA ARG A 466 -10.93 28.99 -12.86
C ARG A 466 -11.09 27.47 -12.78
N LEU A 467 -11.51 26.84 -13.91
CA LEU A 467 -11.54 25.40 -14.08
C LEU A 467 -10.27 24.90 -14.76
N ASP A 468 -9.86 23.66 -14.47
CA ASP A 468 -8.79 22.97 -15.17
C ASP A 468 -9.38 22.05 -16.26
N TYR A 469 -10.55 21.44 -15.98
CA TYR A 469 -11.29 20.59 -16.91
C TYR A 469 -12.79 20.86 -16.87
N TRP A 470 -13.43 20.73 -18.02
CA TRP A 470 -14.86 20.57 -18.16
C TRP A 470 -15.20 19.11 -18.38
N TRP A 471 -16.06 18.55 -17.53
CA TRP A 471 -16.38 17.13 -17.52
C TRP A 471 -17.79 16.90 -18.05
N MET A 472 -17.86 16.31 -19.25
CA MET A 472 -19.09 15.78 -19.84
C MET A 472 -19.27 14.33 -19.38
N ASP A 473 -20.20 14.13 -18.45
CA ASP A 473 -20.54 12.82 -17.90
C ASP A 473 -21.40 12.00 -18.88
N ALA A 474 -21.98 10.88 -18.43
CA ALA A 474 -22.85 10.02 -19.20
C ALA A 474 -23.98 10.79 -19.90
N GLY A 475 -24.41 10.34 -21.07
CA GLY A 475 -25.59 10.88 -21.77
C GLY A 475 -25.32 11.58 -23.09
N TRP A 476 -24.10 11.84 -23.52
CA TRP A 476 -23.77 12.49 -24.80
C TRP A 476 -24.04 11.60 -26.03
N TYR A 477 -24.18 10.30 -25.85
CA TYR A 477 -24.48 9.28 -26.85
C TYR A 477 -26.00 9.06 -26.98
N PRO A 478 -26.49 8.38 -28.05
CA PRO A 478 -27.90 8.03 -28.15
C PRO A 478 -28.35 7.17 -26.99
N ASN A 479 -29.31 7.68 -26.21
CA ASN A 479 -29.88 7.00 -25.05
C ASN A 479 -31.41 7.18 -25.03
N LYS A 480 -32.11 6.36 -24.24
CA LYS A 480 -33.57 6.40 -24.08
C LYS A 480 -34.01 7.17 -22.82
N GLY A 481 -33.20 8.12 -22.37
CA GLY A 481 -33.37 8.80 -21.07
C GLY A 481 -32.82 7.98 -19.89
N ASP A 482 -32.00 6.98 -20.18
CA ASP A 482 -31.38 6.11 -19.21
C ASP A 482 -29.88 6.01 -19.50
N TRP A 483 -29.03 6.34 -18.51
CA TRP A 483 -27.56 6.29 -18.61
C TRP A 483 -27.02 4.87 -18.84
N THR A 484 -27.82 3.84 -18.52
CA THR A 484 -27.46 2.43 -18.74
C THR A 484 -27.61 2.00 -20.19
N SER A 485 -28.14 2.83 -21.12
CA SER A 485 -28.27 2.56 -22.56
C SER A 485 -26.94 2.61 -23.29
N THR A 486 -25.94 1.87 -22.82
CA THR A 486 -24.55 1.81 -23.32
C THR A 486 -24.40 0.83 -24.49
N GLY A 487 -23.39 1.03 -25.32
CA GLY A 487 -23.07 0.15 -26.47
C GLY A 487 -23.26 0.78 -27.84
N THR A 488 -23.75 2.05 -27.91
CA THR A 488 -23.73 2.87 -29.12
C THR A 488 -22.83 4.07 -28.87
N TRP A 489 -21.57 3.98 -29.26
CA TRP A 489 -20.58 5.03 -28.97
C TRP A 489 -20.45 6.00 -30.13
N GLU A 490 -21.54 6.76 -30.36
CA GLU A 490 -21.63 7.83 -31.34
C GLU A 490 -22.21 9.07 -30.67
N VAL A 491 -21.85 10.26 -31.17
CA VAL A 491 -22.42 11.50 -30.65
C VAL A 491 -23.89 11.62 -31.07
N ASP A 492 -24.77 11.88 -30.11
CA ASP A 492 -26.18 12.13 -30.42
C ASP A 492 -26.37 13.50 -31.14
N ALA A 493 -26.45 13.44 -32.47
CA ALA A 493 -26.55 14.63 -33.31
C ALA A 493 -27.81 15.48 -33.04
N SER A 494 -28.85 14.94 -32.40
CA SER A 494 -30.03 15.70 -32.05
C SER A 494 -29.79 16.68 -30.88
N ARG A 495 -28.86 16.35 -29.99
CA ARG A 495 -28.50 17.16 -28.81
C ARG A 495 -27.14 17.85 -29.00
N PHE A 496 -26.25 17.31 -29.79
CA PHE A 496 -24.95 17.86 -30.15
C PHE A 496 -24.82 17.98 -31.68
N PRO A 497 -25.54 18.92 -32.33
CA PRO A 497 -25.58 19.04 -33.78
C PRO A 497 -24.23 19.33 -34.44
N HIS A 498 -23.29 19.90 -33.70
CA HIS A 498 -21.90 20.16 -34.17
C HIS A 498 -20.88 19.22 -33.55
N GLY A 499 -21.33 18.10 -32.97
CA GLY A 499 -20.49 17.17 -32.23
C GLY A 499 -20.12 17.68 -30.84
N LEU A 500 -19.41 16.85 -30.06
CA LEU A 500 -18.82 17.32 -28.78
C LEU A 500 -17.75 18.39 -29.03
N ARG A 501 -17.24 18.47 -30.28
CA ARG A 501 -16.20 19.40 -30.68
C ARG A 501 -16.58 20.86 -30.40
N ALA A 502 -17.88 21.21 -30.55
CA ALA A 502 -18.37 22.55 -30.23
C ALA A 502 -18.16 22.90 -28.74
N VAL A 503 -18.34 21.95 -27.85
CA VAL A 503 -18.13 22.15 -26.40
C VAL A 503 -16.66 22.15 -26.05
N THR A 504 -15.87 21.17 -26.60
CA THR A 504 -14.45 21.07 -26.28
C THR A 504 -13.65 22.25 -26.83
N ASP A 505 -13.92 22.73 -28.06
CA ASP A 505 -13.28 23.92 -28.60
C ASP A 505 -13.65 25.20 -27.81
N HIS A 506 -14.90 25.29 -27.32
CA HIS A 506 -15.32 26.38 -26.46
C HIS A 506 -14.59 26.38 -25.12
N ALA A 507 -14.43 25.20 -24.51
CA ALA A 507 -13.63 25.02 -23.30
C ALA A 507 -12.17 25.40 -23.53
N HIS A 508 -11.54 24.90 -24.62
CA HIS A 508 -10.16 25.21 -25.00
C HIS A 508 -9.93 26.71 -25.22
N ALA A 509 -10.92 27.42 -25.81
CA ALA A 509 -10.83 28.87 -25.99
C ALA A 509 -10.75 29.63 -24.65
N GLN A 510 -11.26 29.04 -23.55
CA GLN A 510 -11.16 29.54 -22.18
C GLN A 510 -9.96 28.97 -21.39
N GLY A 511 -9.12 28.17 -22.03
CA GLY A 511 -7.97 27.48 -21.39
C GLY A 511 -8.37 26.31 -20.49
N VAL A 512 -9.57 25.78 -20.66
CA VAL A 512 -10.14 24.63 -19.93
C VAL A 512 -10.05 23.40 -20.81
N LYS A 513 -9.54 22.28 -20.29
CA LYS A 513 -9.50 20.99 -20.96
C LYS A 513 -10.82 20.24 -20.83
N SER A 514 -10.99 19.15 -21.57
CA SER A 514 -12.21 18.34 -21.56
C SER A 514 -12.00 16.96 -20.98
N ILE A 515 -12.98 16.48 -20.19
CA ILE A 515 -13.13 15.09 -19.77
C ILE A 515 -14.40 14.55 -20.38
N VAL A 516 -14.38 13.36 -20.95
CA VAL A 516 -15.60 12.72 -21.49
C VAL A 516 -15.72 11.31 -20.92
N TRP A 517 -16.92 11.00 -20.45
CA TRP A 517 -17.29 9.73 -19.84
C TRP A 517 -17.60 8.67 -20.91
N PHE A 518 -17.14 7.44 -20.65
CA PHE A 518 -17.41 6.24 -21.43
C PHE A 518 -17.63 5.05 -20.50
N GLU A 519 -18.43 4.08 -20.93
CA GLU A 519 -18.62 2.78 -20.29
C GLU A 519 -18.65 1.68 -21.37
N PRO A 520 -17.51 1.37 -22.01
CA PRO A 520 -17.50 0.50 -23.20
C PRO A 520 -17.79 -0.95 -22.90
N GLU A 521 -17.60 -1.39 -21.65
CA GLU A 521 -17.63 -2.80 -21.28
C GLU A 521 -19.06 -3.31 -21.04
N ARG A 522 -20.00 -2.46 -20.62
CA ARG A 522 -21.41 -2.81 -20.48
C ARG A 522 -22.17 -2.51 -21.76
N VAL A 523 -22.86 -3.53 -22.30
CA VAL A 523 -23.60 -3.43 -23.57
C VAL A 523 -25.07 -3.79 -23.35
N THR A 524 -25.96 -2.87 -23.69
CA THR A 524 -27.42 -2.97 -23.43
C THR A 524 -28.15 -3.42 -24.69
N PRO A 525 -29.22 -4.22 -24.58
CA PRO A 525 -30.07 -4.62 -25.71
C PRO A 525 -30.59 -3.44 -26.53
N GLY A 526 -30.49 -3.56 -27.86
CA GLY A 526 -30.89 -2.52 -28.80
C GLY A 526 -29.83 -1.44 -29.04
N SER A 527 -28.62 -1.57 -28.47
CA SER A 527 -27.47 -0.76 -28.83
C SER A 527 -26.74 -1.32 -30.07
N TRP A 528 -25.91 -0.49 -30.69
CA TRP A 528 -25.24 -0.86 -31.94
C TRP A 528 -24.34 -2.11 -31.76
N LEU A 529 -23.54 -2.18 -30.69
CA LEU A 529 -22.70 -3.37 -30.40
C LEU A 529 -23.56 -4.61 -30.18
N TYR A 530 -24.68 -4.49 -29.48
CA TYR A 530 -25.56 -5.62 -29.18
C TYR A 530 -26.15 -6.23 -30.43
N GLU A 531 -26.56 -5.41 -31.39
CA GLU A 531 -27.25 -5.85 -32.63
C GLU A 531 -26.27 -6.26 -33.73
N ASN A 532 -25.07 -5.65 -33.79
CA ASN A 532 -24.17 -5.85 -34.92
C ASN A 532 -22.99 -6.77 -34.59
N HIS A 533 -22.61 -6.95 -33.33
CA HIS A 533 -21.46 -7.75 -32.88
C HIS A 533 -21.76 -8.63 -31.68
N PRO A 534 -22.83 -9.46 -31.72
CA PRO A 534 -23.16 -10.37 -30.61
C PRO A 534 -22.03 -11.36 -30.30
N GLU A 535 -21.18 -11.70 -31.27
CA GLU A 535 -20.02 -12.58 -31.14
C GLU A 535 -18.87 -11.99 -30.31
N TRP A 536 -18.92 -10.70 -29.99
CA TRP A 536 -17.96 -10.02 -29.12
C TRP A 536 -18.44 -9.91 -27.68
N LEU A 537 -19.65 -10.41 -27.38
CA LEU A 537 -20.35 -10.15 -26.11
C LEU A 537 -20.51 -11.44 -25.30
N LEU A 538 -20.21 -11.34 -24.01
CA LEU A 538 -20.48 -12.38 -23.03
C LEU A 538 -21.81 -12.13 -22.34
N GLY A 539 -22.62 -13.16 -22.16
CA GLY A 539 -23.92 -13.07 -21.48
C GLY A 539 -25.06 -13.67 -22.28
N LYS A 540 -26.28 -13.57 -21.74
CA LYS A 540 -27.48 -14.15 -22.34
C LYS A 540 -28.21 -13.15 -23.24
N ASP A 541 -28.90 -13.65 -24.26
CA ASP A 541 -29.73 -12.82 -25.12
C ASP A 541 -30.92 -12.24 -24.35
N GLY A 542 -31.23 -10.97 -24.64
CA GLY A 542 -32.25 -10.21 -23.95
C GLY A 542 -31.84 -9.54 -22.65
N GLU A 543 -30.65 -9.84 -22.14
CA GLU A 543 -30.07 -9.23 -20.95
C GLU A 543 -28.91 -8.28 -21.32
N GLN A 544 -28.45 -7.47 -20.35
CA GLN A 544 -27.19 -6.74 -20.50
C GLN A 544 -26.03 -7.73 -20.69
N LYS A 545 -25.06 -7.38 -21.53
CA LYS A 545 -23.90 -8.21 -21.85
C LYS A 545 -22.60 -7.46 -21.54
N LEU A 546 -21.53 -8.23 -21.38
CA LEU A 546 -20.18 -7.74 -21.21
C LEU A 546 -19.44 -7.81 -22.55
N LEU A 547 -18.85 -6.68 -22.99
CA LEU A 547 -17.93 -6.69 -24.14
C LEU A 547 -16.67 -7.47 -23.78
N ASP A 548 -16.36 -8.52 -24.56
CA ASP A 548 -15.18 -9.36 -24.30
C ASP A 548 -13.89 -8.70 -24.79
N LEU A 549 -13.20 -7.97 -23.91
CA LEU A 549 -11.89 -7.38 -24.21
C LEU A 549 -10.78 -8.44 -24.40
N GLY A 550 -11.02 -9.69 -23.99
CA GLY A 550 -10.17 -10.83 -24.31
C GLY A 550 -10.23 -11.22 -25.79
N ASN A 551 -11.31 -10.84 -26.50
CA ASN A 551 -11.43 -11.00 -27.93
C ASN A 551 -10.59 -9.95 -28.67
N PRO A 552 -9.56 -10.34 -29.46
CA PRO A 552 -8.70 -9.38 -30.16
C PRO A 552 -9.44 -8.47 -31.15
N GLN A 553 -10.49 -8.96 -31.82
CA GLN A 553 -11.25 -8.17 -32.79
C GLN A 553 -12.10 -7.11 -32.11
N ALA A 554 -12.78 -7.47 -31.00
CA ALA A 554 -13.54 -6.54 -30.19
C ALA A 554 -12.66 -5.43 -29.62
N ARG A 555 -11.49 -5.80 -29.08
CA ARG A 555 -10.51 -4.86 -28.54
C ARG A 555 -9.93 -3.95 -29.61
N GLU A 556 -9.56 -4.47 -30.75
CA GLU A 556 -9.04 -3.67 -31.88
C GLU A 556 -10.08 -2.66 -32.37
N TRP A 557 -11.32 -3.10 -32.56
CA TRP A 557 -12.41 -2.22 -32.94
C TRP A 557 -12.61 -1.10 -31.91
N LEU A 558 -12.70 -1.45 -30.61
CA LEU A 558 -12.90 -0.50 -29.54
C LEU A 558 -11.78 0.55 -29.50
N THR A 559 -10.52 0.07 -29.59
CA THR A 559 -9.34 0.93 -29.59
C THR A 559 -9.37 1.93 -30.73
N ASN A 560 -9.64 1.46 -31.95
CA ASN A 560 -9.66 2.32 -33.13
C ASN A 560 -10.86 3.28 -33.13
N HIS A 561 -12.00 2.83 -32.62
CA HIS A 561 -13.20 3.66 -32.54
C HIS A 561 -13.01 4.79 -31.51
N PHE A 562 -12.46 4.49 -30.34
CA PHE A 562 -12.24 5.50 -29.29
C PHE A 562 -11.07 6.43 -29.63
N ASP A 563 -10.01 5.95 -30.25
CA ASP A 563 -8.93 6.80 -30.79
C ASP A 563 -9.49 7.86 -31.76
N ARG A 564 -10.40 7.45 -32.65
CA ARG A 564 -11.08 8.36 -33.57
C ARG A 564 -11.94 9.37 -32.82
N LEU A 565 -12.79 8.94 -31.89
CA LEU A 565 -13.64 9.83 -31.10
C LEU A 565 -12.81 10.84 -30.30
N ILE A 566 -11.77 10.40 -29.62
CA ILE A 566 -10.87 11.25 -28.83
C ILE A 566 -10.26 12.33 -29.74
N THR A 567 -9.78 11.93 -30.91
CA THR A 567 -9.15 12.84 -31.87
C THR A 567 -10.14 13.82 -32.48
N GLU A 568 -11.27 13.32 -33.02
CA GLU A 568 -12.27 14.11 -33.74
C GLU A 568 -13.01 15.06 -32.80
N GLN A 569 -13.30 14.63 -31.58
CA GLN A 569 -14.06 15.41 -30.62
C GLN A 569 -13.18 16.28 -29.71
N GLY A 570 -11.84 16.20 -29.83
CA GLY A 570 -10.91 17.05 -29.07
C GLY A 570 -10.91 16.76 -27.58
N ILE A 571 -10.90 15.47 -27.19
CA ILE A 571 -10.99 15.02 -25.79
C ILE A 571 -9.59 14.99 -25.18
N ASP A 572 -9.39 15.65 -24.03
CA ASP A 572 -8.11 15.72 -23.31
C ASP A 572 -7.96 14.66 -22.22
N ALA A 573 -9.08 14.19 -21.68
CA ALA A 573 -9.11 13.14 -20.67
C ALA A 573 -10.21 12.12 -20.96
N TYR A 574 -9.82 10.86 -20.96
CA TYR A 574 -10.71 9.72 -21.15
C TYR A 574 -11.14 9.18 -19.80
N ARG A 575 -12.43 9.30 -19.46
CA ARG A 575 -13.00 8.72 -18.24
C ARG A 575 -13.70 7.42 -18.60
N GLN A 576 -13.23 6.31 -18.02
CA GLN A 576 -13.87 5.01 -18.17
C GLN A 576 -14.57 4.59 -16.89
N ASP A 577 -15.86 4.37 -16.99
CA ASP A 577 -16.69 3.76 -15.93
C ASP A 577 -16.92 2.27 -16.20
N PHE A 578 -17.35 1.54 -15.14
CA PHE A 578 -17.59 0.10 -15.20
C PHE A 578 -18.63 -0.31 -14.16
N ASN A 579 -19.91 -0.31 -14.55
CA ASN A 579 -21.04 -0.52 -13.65
C ASN A 579 -21.74 -1.88 -13.86
N ILE A 580 -20.94 -2.92 -14.07
CA ILE A 580 -21.39 -4.30 -14.18
C ILE A 580 -20.45 -5.22 -13.42
N ASP A 581 -20.95 -6.25 -12.75
CA ASP A 581 -20.14 -7.26 -12.10
C ASP A 581 -19.72 -8.32 -13.14
N PRO A 582 -18.47 -8.39 -13.57
CA PRO A 582 -18.04 -9.20 -14.70
C PRO A 582 -17.89 -10.69 -14.37
N LEU A 583 -17.72 -11.05 -13.10
CA LEU A 583 -17.39 -12.43 -12.68
C LEU A 583 -18.39 -13.49 -13.18
N PRO A 584 -19.71 -13.28 -13.12
CA PRO A 584 -20.66 -14.26 -13.62
C PRO A 584 -20.52 -14.50 -15.14
N TYR A 585 -20.19 -13.45 -15.92
CA TYR A 585 -19.98 -13.54 -17.37
C TYR A 585 -18.74 -14.34 -17.70
N TRP A 586 -17.62 -14.07 -17.01
CA TRP A 586 -16.38 -14.80 -17.21
C TRP A 586 -16.54 -16.28 -16.87
N ARG A 587 -17.08 -16.58 -15.68
CA ARG A 587 -17.26 -17.98 -15.22
C ARG A 587 -18.25 -18.78 -16.06
N ALA A 588 -19.29 -18.14 -16.58
CA ALA A 588 -20.25 -18.80 -17.47
C ALA A 588 -19.69 -19.13 -18.85
N ASN A 589 -18.64 -18.42 -19.29
CA ASN A 589 -17.99 -18.64 -20.58
C ASN A 589 -16.86 -19.69 -20.52
N ASP A 590 -16.39 -20.03 -19.32
CA ASP A 590 -15.30 -21.00 -19.14
C ASP A 590 -15.79 -22.46 -19.32
N ALA A 591 -15.06 -23.26 -20.10
CA ALA A 591 -15.20 -24.70 -20.07
C ALA A 591 -14.65 -25.29 -18.76
N GLU A 592 -15.02 -26.53 -18.44
CA GLU A 592 -14.67 -27.17 -17.17
C GLU A 592 -13.16 -27.25 -16.91
N ASP A 593 -12.37 -27.51 -17.95
CA ASP A 593 -10.91 -27.60 -17.89
C ASP A 593 -10.20 -26.31 -18.32
N ARG A 594 -10.96 -25.21 -18.39
CA ARG A 594 -10.49 -23.87 -18.79
C ARG A 594 -10.92 -22.78 -17.81
N ARG A 595 -11.22 -23.10 -16.54
CA ARG A 595 -11.74 -22.17 -15.55
C ARG A 595 -10.71 -21.08 -15.21
N GLY A 596 -11.13 -19.82 -15.28
CA GLY A 596 -10.33 -18.62 -15.07
C GLY A 596 -9.65 -18.07 -16.32
N ILE A 597 -9.78 -18.74 -17.49
CA ILE A 597 -9.15 -18.30 -18.73
C ILE A 597 -9.83 -17.05 -19.30
N THR A 598 -11.17 -16.99 -19.25
CA THR A 598 -11.92 -15.83 -19.77
C THR A 598 -11.58 -14.57 -19.02
N GLU A 599 -11.54 -14.64 -17.69
CA GLU A 599 -11.09 -13.51 -16.84
C GLU A 599 -9.66 -13.09 -17.20
N ASN A 600 -8.73 -14.03 -17.29
CA ASN A 600 -7.32 -13.75 -17.59
C ASN A 600 -7.14 -13.03 -18.92
N ARG A 601 -7.80 -13.53 -19.96
CA ARG A 601 -7.80 -12.90 -21.30
C ARG A 601 -8.45 -11.52 -21.28
N TYR A 602 -9.57 -11.40 -20.57
CA TYR A 602 -10.30 -10.14 -20.43
C TYR A 602 -9.44 -9.08 -19.75
N VAL A 603 -8.86 -9.37 -18.60
CA VAL A 603 -7.99 -8.45 -17.86
C VAL A 603 -6.76 -8.07 -18.67
N THR A 604 -6.11 -9.04 -19.32
CA THR A 604 -4.98 -8.77 -20.21
C THR A 604 -5.39 -7.85 -21.38
N GLY A 605 -6.57 -8.08 -21.94
CA GLY A 605 -7.13 -7.24 -23.02
C GLY A 605 -7.48 -5.83 -22.55
N TYR A 606 -8.06 -5.68 -21.37
CA TYR A 606 -8.34 -4.38 -20.77
C TYR A 606 -7.06 -3.55 -20.55
N LEU A 607 -6.03 -4.14 -19.98
CA LEU A 607 -4.75 -3.47 -19.79
C LEU A 607 -4.11 -3.08 -21.12
N ALA A 608 -4.16 -3.97 -22.11
CA ALA A 608 -3.63 -3.70 -23.45
C ALA A 608 -4.41 -2.58 -24.18
N PHE A 609 -5.73 -2.50 -23.98
CA PHE A 609 -6.56 -1.42 -24.51
C PHE A 609 -6.11 -0.05 -23.97
N TRP A 610 -5.94 0.07 -22.66
CA TRP A 610 -5.48 1.33 -22.05
C TRP A 610 -4.04 1.66 -22.40
N ASP A 611 -3.15 0.67 -22.46
CA ASP A 611 -1.76 0.88 -22.88
C ASP A 611 -1.68 1.41 -24.31
N GLU A 612 -2.52 0.90 -25.23
CA GLU A 612 -2.57 1.35 -26.60
C GLU A 612 -3.19 2.76 -26.74
N LEU A 613 -4.24 3.09 -25.98
CA LEU A 613 -4.77 4.46 -25.94
C LEU A 613 -3.72 5.45 -25.44
N ARG A 614 -2.99 5.13 -24.37
CA ARG A 614 -1.91 5.97 -23.85
C ARG A 614 -0.75 6.13 -24.83
N ARG A 615 -0.44 5.08 -25.58
CA ARG A 615 0.58 5.15 -26.62
C ARG A 615 0.19 6.07 -27.76
N ARG A 616 -1.09 6.06 -28.17
CA ARG A 616 -1.62 6.95 -29.23
C ARG A 616 -1.80 8.39 -28.74
N HIS A 617 -2.19 8.55 -27.48
CA HIS A 617 -2.46 9.84 -26.84
C HIS A 617 -1.57 10.06 -25.60
N PRO A 618 -0.26 10.29 -25.75
CA PRO A 618 0.69 10.32 -24.62
C PRO A 618 0.47 11.49 -23.65
N ASN A 619 -0.32 12.50 -24.05
CA ASN A 619 -0.67 13.65 -23.22
C ASN A 619 -2.06 13.55 -22.61
N MET A 620 -2.81 12.47 -22.90
CA MET A 620 -4.17 12.27 -22.42
C MET A 620 -4.18 11.66 -21.03
N LEU A 621 -4.94 12.25 -20.12
CA LEU A 621 -5.27 11.66 -18.83
C LEU A 621 -6.27 10.52 -19.02
N ILE A 622 -6.08 9.41 -18.31
CA ILE A 622 -7.14 8.41 -18.12
C ILE A 622 -7.63 8.53 -16.69
N ASP A 623 -8.94 8.68 -16.53
CA ASP A 623 -9.65 8.64 -15.26
C ASP A 623 -10.35 7.30 -15.09
N SER A 624 -10.01 6.59 -14.03
CA SER A 624 -10.60 5.31 -13.68
C SER A 624 -11.83 5.50 -12.83
N CYS A 625 -12.96 5.01 -13.32
CA CYS A 625 -14.19 4.85 -12.57
C CYS A 625 -14.72 3.42 -12.69
N ALA A 626 -15.36 2.93 -11.65
CA ALA A 626 -16.13 1.71 -11.65
C ALA A 626 -17.13 1.79 -10.49
N SER A 627 -18.27 2.46 -10.68
CA SER A 627 -19.15 2.92 -9.60
C SER A 627 -18.31 3.62 -8.51
N GLY A 628 -17.57 4.66 -8.90
CA GLY A 628 -16.50 5.25 -8.11
C GLY A 628 -15.23 4.42 -8.11
N GLY A 629 -14.76 4.01 -6.94
CA GLY A 629 -13.42 3.47 -6.73
C GLY A 629 -13.24 1.96 -6.90
N HIS A 630 -14.20 1.19 -7.39
CA HIS A 630 -14.09 -0.28 -7.42
C HIS A 630 -12.95 -0.85 -8.30
N ARG A 631 -12.23 -0.01 -9.07
CA ARG A 631 -11.14 -0.41 -9.97
C ARG A 631 -9.84 0.38 -9.68
N ASN A 632 -9.52 0.62 -8.41
CA ASN A 632 -8.30 1.32 -7.99
C ASN A 632 -7.17 0.35 -7.58
N ASP A 633 -7.08 -0.82 -8.23
CA ASP A 633 -5.94 -1.72 -8.09
C ASP A 633 -4.67 -1.13 -8.71
N LEU A 634 -3.51 -1.68 -8.36
CA LEU A 634 -2.22 -1.10 -8.72
C LEU A 634 -1.95 -1.07 -10.23
N GLU A 635 -2.43 -2.07 -10.99
CA GLU A 635 -2.27 -2.11 -12.46
C GLU A 635 -3.10 -1.02 -13.14
N THR A 636 -4.30 -0.78 -12.64
CA THR A 636 -5.16 0.32 -13.09
C THR A 636 -4.52 1.67 -12.72
N MET A 637 -4.05 1.83 -11.47
CA MET A 637 -3.40 3.07 -11.01
C MET A 637 -2.04 3.35 -11.68
N ARG A 638 -1.44 2.38 -12.34
CA ARG A 638 -0.25 2.58 -13.19
C ARG A 638 -0.58 3.28 -14.51
N ARG A 639 -1.84 3.25 -14.93
CA ARG A 639 -2.32 3.76 -16.21
C ARG A 639 -3.23 4.97 -16.10
N SER A 640 -3.79 5.19 -14.92
CA SER A 640 -4.86 6.16 -14.69
C SER A 640 -4.78 6.79 -13.28
N VAL A 641 -5.66 7.75 -13.05
CA VAL A 641 -5.93 8.33 -11.74
C VAL A 641 -7.43 8.28 -11.46
N PRO A 642 -7.87 8.10 -10.20
CA PRO A 642 -9.31 8.12 -9.87
C PRO A 642 -9.74 9.56 -9.56
N LEU A 643 -10.41 10.22 -10.48
CA LEU A 643 -10.95 11.58 -10.26
C LEU A 643 -12.22 11.59 -9.40
N LEU A 644 -12.84 10.42 -9.23
CA LEU A 644 -13.94 10.19 -8.27
C LEU A 644 -13.67 8.87 -7.54
N ARG A 645 -13.17 8.97 -6.31
CA ARG A 645 -12.74 7.81 -5.50
C ARG A 645 -13.88 6.92 -5.02
N SER A 646 -15.10 7.47 -4.89
CA SER A 646 -16.31 6.79 -4.49
C SER A 646 -17.52 7.57 -5.01
N ASP A 647 -18.62 6.89 -5.31
CA ASP A 647 -19.90 7.53 -5.62
C ASP A 647 -20.62 8.01 -4.36
N TYR A 648 -20.10 7.75 -3.17
CA TYR A 648 -20.59 8.30 -1.92
C TYR A 648 -20.00 9.70 -1.69
N ILE A 649 -20.72 10.72 -2.11
CA ILE A 649 -20.35 12.14 -2.02
C ILE A 649 -21.36 12.95 -1.20
N LEU A 650 -22.13 12.29 -0.33
CA LEU A 650 -23.34 12.85 0.29
C LEU A 650 -23.11 13.39 1.71
N ASP A 651 -22.04 12.97 2.38
CA ASP A 651 -21.82 13.26 3.80
C ASP A 651 -20.37 13.68 4.08
N PRO A 652 -20.16 14.87 4.68
CA PRO A 652 -18.83 15.37 5.00
C PRO A 652 -18.01 14.45 5.91
N ILE A 653 -18.65 13.72 6.84
CA ILE A 653 -17.94 12.79 7.75
C ILE A 653 -17.42 11.58 6.98
N GLY A 654 -18.22 11.01 6.08
CA GLY A 654 -17.79 9.95 5.18
C GLY A 654 -16.64 10.40 4.26
N GLU A 655 -16.73 11.59 3.66
CA GLU A 655 -15.66 12.17 2.85
C GLU A 655 -14.33 12.36 3.64
N GLN A 656 -14.43 12.77 4.90
CA GLN A 656 -13.26 12.81 5.80
C GLN A 656 -12.69 11.42 6.05
N GLY A 657 -13.56 10.42 6.27
CA GLY A 657 -13.18 9.01 6.44
C GLY A 657 -12.45 8.46 5.21
N HIS A 658 -12.96 8.74 4.00
CA HIS A 658 -12.35 8.33 2.75
C HIS A 658 -10.96 8.96 2.56
N THR A 659 -10.80 10.25 2.84
CA THR A 659 -9.50 10.93 2.78
C THR A 659 -8.52 10.30 3.76
N TYR A 660 -8.97 10.04 5.00
CA TYR A 660 -8.15 9.41 6.03
C TYR A 660 -7.58 8.05 5.59
N GLY A 661 -8.45 7.15 5.09
CA GLY A 661 -8.05 5.80 4.73
C GLY A 661 -7.25 5.73 3.43
N LEU A 662 -7.73 6.39 2.38
CA LEU A 662 -7.11 6.29 1.05
C LEU A 662 -5.74 6.98 0.97
N ALA A 663 -5.54 8.05 1.75
CA ALA A 663 -4.28 8.79 1.77
C ALA A 663 -3.07 7.95 2.24
N PHE A 664 -3.25 6.84 2.93
CA PHE A 664 -2.16 5.91 3.22
C PHE A 664 -1.58 5.26 1.95
N TRP A 665 -2.41 5.05 0.93
CA TRP A 665 -2.08 4.21 -0.22
C TRP A 665 -1.90 4.96 -1.52
N LEU A 666 -2.83 5.86 -1.84
CA LEU A 666 -2.83 6.60 -3.09
C LEU A 666 -2.48 8.06 -2.85
N PRO A 667 -1.45 8.61 -3.49
CA PRO A 667 -1.11 10.03 -3.37
C PRO A 667 -1.96 10.93 -4.28
N TYR A 668 -2.70 10.37 -5.23
CA TYR A 668 -3.60 11.08 -6.12
C TYR A 668 -4.96 10.41 -6.18
N TYR A 669 -6.01 11.16 -5.87
CA TYR A 669 -7.41 10.76 -5.93
C TYR A 669 -8.30 12.00 -5.99
N GLY A 670 -9.58 11.81 -6.28
CA GLY A 670 -10.56 12.87 -6.37
C GLY A 670 -11.89 12.57 -5.72
N THR A 671 -12.68 13.62 -5.53
CA THR A 671 -14.09 13.53 -5.13
C THR A 671 -14.88 14.74 -5.66
N GLY A 672 -16.21 14.69 -5.53
CA GLY A 672 -17.13 15.75 -5.94
C GLY A 672 -17.59 16.64 -4.79
N PHE A 673 -17.92 17.88 -5.12
CA PHE A 673 -18.45 18.89 -4.22
C PHE A 673 -19.74 19.48 -4.82
N ILE A 674 -20.83 19.46 -4.07
CA ILE A 674 -22.16 19.84 -4.55
C ILE A 674 -22.79 21.04 -3.83
N ASP A 675 -22.31 21.44 -2.63
CA ASP A 675 -22.88 22.50 -1.81
C ASP A 675 -21.89 23.63 -1.49
N PHE A 676 -22.37 24.84 -1.44
CA PHE A 676 -21.60 26.07 -1.12
C PHE A 676 -21.51 26.27 0.39
N ASP A 677 -20.77 25.41 1.05
CA ASP A 677 -20.47 25.48 2.48
C ASP A 677 -18.98 25.22 2.74
N THR A 678 -18.40 25.94 3.67
CA THR A 678 -16.96 25.84 3.97
C THR A 678 -16.58 24.48 4.56
N TYR A 679 -17.39 23.95 5.46
CA TYR A 679 -17.11 22.66 6.10
C TYR A 679 -17.23 21.52 5.11
N ILE A 680 -18.27 21.52 4.27
CA ILE A 680 -18.49 20.53 3.21
C ILE A 680 -17.36 20.59 2.19
N PHE A 681 -17.03 21.77 1.66
CA PHE A 681 -15.95 21.92 0.69
C PHE A 681 -14.61 21.42 1.23
N ARG A 682 -14.25 21.78 2.47
CA ARG A 682 -12.98 21.34 3.07
C ARG A 682 -12.95 19.85 3.37
N SER A 683 -14.08 19.23 3.68
CA SER A 683 -14.22 17.79 3.85
C SER A 683 -13.96 17.01 2.54
N THR A 684 -14.25 17.62 1.39
CA THR A 684 -14.01 17.05 0.05
C THR A 684 -12.67 17.45 -0.56
N MET A 685 -11.91 18.36 0.07
CA MET A 685 -10.60 18.78 -0.48
C MET A 685 -9.62 17.62 -0.59
N CYS A 686 -9.10 17.45 -1.79
CA CYS A 686 -8.13 16.42 -2.16
C CYS A 686 -7.37 16.85 -3.43
N PRO A 687 -6.44 16.04 -3.98
CA PRO A 687 -5.71 16.41 -5.21
C PRO A 687 -6.60 16.77 -6.39
N ASN A 688 -7.76 16.12 -6.54
CA ASN A 688 -8.76 16.47 -7.54
C ASN A 688 -10.10 16.78 -6.86
N THR A 689 -10.51 18.04 -6.85
CA THR A 689 -11.80 18.47 -6.27
C THR A 689 -12.71 18.95 -7.38
N THR A 690 -13.74 18.16 -7.69
CA THR A 690 -14.68 18.40 -8.79
C THR A 690 -15.88 19.23 -8.32
N LEU A 691 -16.18 20.33 -9.01
CA LEU A 691 -17.36 21.15 -8.76
C LEU A 691 -18.57 20.55 -9.48
N SER A 692 -19.66 20.31 -8.76
CA SER A 692 -20.91 19.73 -9.30
C SER A 692 -22.13 20.51 -8.81
N CYS A 693 -22.17 21.80 -9.08
CA CYS A 693 -23.32 22.66 -8.72
C CYS A 693 -24.13 23.11 -9.95
N ASP A 694 -25.40 23.35 -9.77
CA ASP A 694 -26.23 23.96 -10.83
C ASP A 694 -25.87 25.43 -11.00
N ALA A 695 -24.95 25.71 -11.93
CA ALA A 695 -24.45 27.05 -12.21
C ALA A 695 -25.52 28.02 -12.75
N ARG A 696 -26.74 27.55 -13.10
CA ARG A 696 -27.90 28.41 -13.50
C ARG A 696 -28.56 29.08 -12.28
N ARG A 697 -28.33 28.55 -11.07
CA ARG A 697 -28.86 29.10 -9.82
C ARG A 697 -28.32 30.51 -9.58
N LYS A 698 -29.20 31.41 -9.12
CA LYS A 698 -28.85 32.81 -8.84
C LYS A 698 -28.60 33.08 -7.36
N ASP A 699 -28.91 32.12 -6.51
CA ASP A 699 -28.78 32.17 -5.05
C ASP A 699 -27.47 31.57 -4.52
N LEU A 700 -26.54 31.20 -5.39
CA LEU A 700 -25.24 30.67 -5.00
C LEU A 700 -24.31 31.77 -4.47
N ASP A 701 -23.57 31.49 -3.37
CA ASP A 701 -22.52 32.37 -2.85
C ASP A 701 -21.23 32.21 -3.63
N TRP A 702 -21.14 32.86 -4.78
CA TRP A 702 -19.97 32.82 -5.65
C TRP A 702 -18.73 33.42 -4.98
N ASP A 703 -18.89 34.40 -4.06
CA ASP A 703 -17.78 34.97 -3.31
C ASP A 703 -17.16 33.92 -2.38
N LEU A 704 -17.99 33.14 -1.72
CA LEU A 704 -17.51 32.00 -0.92
C LEU A 704 -16.77 30.99 -1.79
N LEU A 705 -17.32 30.59 -2.94
CA LEU A 705 -16.69 29.61 -3.82
C LEU A 705 -15.34 30.12 -4.35
N ARG A 706 -15.24 31.41 -4.73
CA ARG A 706 -13.95 32.02 -5.12
C ARG A 706 -12.90 31.92 -4.03
N ARG A 707 -13.27 32.21 -2.77
CA ARG A 707 -12.34 32.08 -1.63
C ARG A 707 -11.91 30.63 -1.41
N LEU A 708 -12.83 29.68 -1.40
CA LEU A 708 -12.55 28.28 -1.16
C LEU A 708 -11.71 27.67 -2.26
N THR A 709 -11.99 27.95 -3.52
CA THR A 709 -11.19 27.48 -4.66
C THR A 709 -9.79 28.09 -4.68
N ALA A 710 -9.64 29.37 -4.25
CA ALA A 710 -8.33 30.00 -4.09
C ALA A 710 -7.52 29.34 -2.95
N GLN A 711 -8.15 29.03 -1.80
CA GLN A 711 -7.52 28.28 -0.73
C GLN A 711 -7.07 26.90 -1.18
N TRP A 712 -7.95 26.16 -1.89
CA TRP A 712 -7.57 24.86 -2.44
C TRP A 712 -6.35 24.95 -3.36
N ARG A 713 -6.31 25.89 -4.29
CA ARG A 713 -5.17 26.07 -5.20
C ARG A 713 -3.87 26.40 -4.47
N GLN A 714 -3.96 27.08 -3.33
CA GLN A 714 -2.81 27.39 -2.50
C GLN A 714 -2.23 26.12 -1.85
N VAL A 715 -3.05 25.13 -1.48
CA VAL A 715 -2.63 23.96 -0.67
C VAL A 715 -2.62 22.64 -1.41
N ALA A 716 -3.22 22.55 -2.60
CA ALA A 716 -3.43 21.28 -3.30
C ALA A 716 -2.13 20.50 -3.59
N HIS A 717 -1.01 21.21 -3.79
CA HIS A 717 0.29 20.57 -4.02
C HIS A 717 0.87 19.86 -2.78
N TYR A 718 0.35 20.13 -1.57
CA TYR A 718 0.78 19.44 -0.35
C TYR A 718 0.26 18.01 -0.29
N TYR A 719 -0.84 17.66 -0.96
CA TYR A 719 -1.36 16.29 -0.99
C TYR A 719 -0.38 15.26 -1.56
N PHE A 720 0.62 15.69 -2.33
CA PHE A 720 1.72 14.83 -2.80
C PHE A 720 2.79 14.59 -1.73
N GLY A 721 2.67 15.18 -0.57
CA GLY A 721 3.59 15.04 0.55
C GLY A 721 3.39 13.75 1.34
N ASP A 722 4.21 13.62 2.39
CA ASP A 722 4.05 12.60 3.42
C ASP A 722 2.73 12.84 4.16
N TYR A 723 1.99 11.76 4.40
CA TYR A 723 0.71 11.80 5.10
C TYR A 723 0.85 11.34 6.55
N TYR A 724 0.33 12.14 7.46
CA TYR A 724 0.29 11.83 8.89
C TYR A 724 -1.12 12.02 9.44
N PRO A 725 -1.83 10.96 9.83
CA PRO A 725 -3.06 11.10 10.61
C PRO A 725 -2.72 11.68 11.98
N LEU A 726 -3.44 12.71 12.42
CA LEU A 726 -3.24 13.39 13.71
C LEU A 726 -4.30 12.99 14.74
N THR A 727 -5.35 12.29 14.31
CA THR A 727 -6.37 11.65 15.14
C THR A 727 -6.45 10.17 14.81
N ARG A 728 -7.16 9.39 15.62
CA ARG A 728 -7.59 8.06 15.23
C ARG A 728 -8.71 8.16 14.19
N TYR A 729 -8.85 7.11 13.38
CA TYR A 729 -10.01 6.97 12.50
C TYR A 729 -11.29 6.87 13.32
N SER A 730 -12.32 7.59 12.91
CA SER A 730 -13.67 7.46 13.42
C SER A 730 -14.67 8.06 12.42
N LEU A 731 -15.88 7.56 12.38
CA LEU A 731 -17.04 8.18 11.71
C LEU A 731 -18.02 8.81 12.72
N ASP A 732 -17.69 8.83 14.02
CA ASP A 732 -18.53 9.43 15.05
C ASP A 732 -18.62 10.95 14.88
N SER A 733 -19.83 11.49 15.02
CA SER A 733 -20.11 12.91 14.85
C SER A 733 -19.63 13.80 16.02
N ASP A 734 -19.24 13.20 17.16
CA ASP A 734 -18.79 13.87 18.36
C ASP A 734 -17.25 14.03 18.46
N GLN A 735 -16.50 13.55 17.45
CA GLN A 735 -15.05 13.57 17.41
C GLN A 735 -14.49 14.77 16.64
N TRP A 736 -13.20 15.06 16.86
CA TRP A 736 -12.38 15.84 15.93
C TRP A 736 -11.71 14.88 14.95
N MET A 737 -11.58 15.33 13.71
CA MET A 737 -10.76 14.67 12.68
C MET A 737 -9.66 15.62 12.23
N ALA A 738 -8.41 15.13 12.12
CA ALA A 738 -7.31 15.94 11.63
C ALA A 738 -6.22 15.09 10.97
N TRP A 739 -5.57 15.66 9.97
CA TRP A 739 -4.40 15.10 9.30
C TRP A 739 -3.44 16.19 8.84
N GLN A 740 -2.23 15.77 8.53
CA GLN A 740 -1.14 16.60 8.02
C GLN A 740 -0.63 16.04 6.70
N PHE A 741 -0.31 16.91 5.76
CA PHE A 741 0.51 16.59 4.60
C PHE A 741 1.78 17.44 4.65
N ASP A 742 2.94 16.78 4.63
CA ASP A 742 4.25 17.40 4.77
C ASP A 742 5.07 17.27 3.48
N ARG A 743 5.69 18.36 3.03
CA ARG A 743 6.58 18.42 1.89
C ARG A 743 8.00 18.76 2.36
N PRO A 744 8.73 17.78 2.91
CA PRO A 744 10.07 18.03 3.45
C PRO A 744 11.06 18.52 2.38
N ASP A 745 10.84 18.18 1.11
CA ASP A 745 11.58 18.68 -0.04
C ASP A 745 11.42 20.19 -0.25
N LEU A 746 10.28 20.76 0.13
CA LEU A 746 10.00 22.19 0.08
C LEU A 746 10.23 22.88 1.44
N GLY A 747 10.24 22.11 2.53
CA GLY A 747 10.20 22.63 3.90
C GLY A 747 8.85 23.26 4.26
N GLU A 748 7.78 22.77 3.68
CA GLU A 748 6.42 23.28 3.79
C GLU A 748 5.43 22.15 4.02
N GLY A 749 4.24 22.49 4.54
CA GLY A 749 3.15 21.53 4.65
C GLY A 749 1.85 22.17 5.09
N MET A 750 0.84 21.34 5.22
CA MET A 750 -0.47 21.76 5.72
C MET A 750 -1.02 20.79 6.76
N MET A 751 -1.87 21.30 7.62
CA MET A 751 -2.76 20.55 8.48
C MET A 751 -4.19 20.97 8.20
N GLN A 752 -5.09 19.98 8.07
CA GLN A 752 -6.54 20.19 8.05
C GLN A 752 -7.13 19.58 9.32
N ALA A 753 -8.03 20.33 9.96
CA ALA A 753 -8.73 19.87 11.16
C ALA A 753 -10.20 20.25 11.11
N PHE A 754 -11.03 19.33 11.60
CA PHE A 754 -12.49 19.37 11.55
C PHE A 754 -13.04 19.15 12.96
N ARG A 755 -13.80 20.12 13.45
CA ARG A 755 -14.69 19.94 14.60
C ARG A 755 -16.05 19.46 14.04
N ARG A 756 -16.40 18.21 14.33
CA ARG A 756 -17.62 17.59 13.83
C ARG A 756 -18.89 18.10 14.52
N PRO A 757 -20.09 17.86 13.93
CA PRO A 757 -21.35 18.50 14.36
C PRO A 757 -21.73 18.33 15.82
N GLU A 758 -21.34 17.24 16.49
CA GLU A 758 -21.71 16.96 17.87
C GLU A 758 -20.53 17.01 18.83
N SER A 759 -19.34 17.45 18.36
CA SER A 759 -18.14 17.52 19.21
C SER A 759 -18.31 18.49 20.36
N PRO A 760 -18.25 18.05 21.62
CA PRO A 760 -18.42 18.91 22.81
C PRO A 760 -17.23 19.83 23.04
N TYR A 761 -16.10 19.59 22.40
CA TYR A 761 -14.84 20.30 22.63
C TYR A 761 -14.63 21.39 21.59
N GLU A 762 -14.52 22.65 22.01
CA GLU A 762 -14.20 23.79 21.14
C GLU A 762 -12.72 23.86 20.79
N SER A 763 -11.87 23.19 21.55
CA SER A 763 -10.41 23.21 21.35
C SER A 763 -9.82 21.82 21.23
N ALA A 764 -8.79 21.72 20.42
CA ALA A 764 -7.99 20.51 20.25
C ALA A 764 -6.51 20.87 20.10
N ARG A 765 -5.62 19.91 20.36
CA ARG A 765 -4.19 20.09 20.21
C ARG A 765 -3.62 18.93 19.40
N PHE A 766 -2.89 19.25 18.34
CA PHE A 766 -2.35 18.27 17.41
C PHE A 766 -0.83 18.36 17.35
N LYS A 767 -0.15 17.24 17.56
CA LYS A 767 1.30 17.11 17.41
C LYS A 767 1.63 16.83 15.96
N LEU A 768 2.34 17.74 15.30
CA LEU A 768 2.78 17.57 13.92
C LEU A 768 3.97 16.60 13.87
N ARG A 769 4.20 16.02 12.70
CA ARG A 769 5.25 15.01 12.45
C ARG A 769 6.15 15.42 11.28
N GLY A 770 7.32 14.80 11.17
CA GLY A 770 8.24 15.02 10.05
C GLY A 770 9.01 16.34 10.06
N LEU A 771 8.83 17.19 11.07
CA LEU A 771 9.47 18.50 11.15
C LEU A 771 10.91 18.41 11.69
N ILE A 772 11.75 19.35 11.27
CA ILE A 772 13.10 19.49 11.80
C ILE A 772 13.03 20.21 13.16
N PRO A 773 13.46 19.57 14.28
CA PRO A 773 13.24 20.11 15.63
C PRO A 773 13.79 21.52 15.84
N ASP A 774 15.00 21.76 15.37
CA ASP A 774 15.73 23.02 15.59
C ASP A 774 15.43 24.10 14.51
N ALA A 775 14.56 23.79 13.55
CA ALA A 775 14.15 24.76 12.54
C ALA A 775 12.92 25.56 13.00
N ASP A 776 12.90 26.84 12.67
CA ASP A 776 11.73 27.69 12.85
C ASP A 776 10.80 27.59 11.64
N TYR A 777 9.50 27.59 11.90
CA TYR A 777 8.44 27.55 10.90
C TYR A 777 7.50 28.74 11.09
N GLN A 778 7.20 29.44 10.01
CA GLN A 778 6.06 30.34 9.95
C GLN A 778 4.77 29.51 9.80
N VAL A 779 3.90 29.58 10.78
CA VAL A 779 2.63 28.86 10.84
C VAL A 779 1.50 29.86 10.61
N THR A 780 0.68 29.62 9.59
CA THR A 780 -0.38 30.55 9.16
C THR A 780 -1.74 29.86 9.16
N ASN A 781 -2.72 30.46 9.81
CA ASN A 781 -4.11 30.08 9.69
C ASN A 781 -4.71 30.77 8.46
N LEU A 782 -5.18 30.00 7.46
CA LEU A 782 -5.69 30.55 6.21
C LEU A 782 -7.03 31.29 6.33
N ASP A 783 -7.75 31.12 7.45
CA ASP A 783 -9.05 31.78 7.65
C ASP A 783 -8.93 33.22 8.15
N ILE A 784 -7.93 33.48 9.00
CA ILE A 784 -7.72 34.77 9.62
C ILE A 784 -6.48 35.49 9.12
N GLY A 785 -5.60 34.78 8.41
CA GLY A 785 -4.35 35.33 7.90
C GLY A 785 -3.26 35.56 8.95
N ASP A 786 -3.52 35.24 10.21
CA ASP A 786 -2.58 35.40 11.30
C ASP A 786 -1.46 34.38 11.19
N SER A 787 -0.24 34.85 11.36
CA SER A 787 0.97 34.03 11.32
C SER A 787 1.74 34.16 12.63
N LEU A 788 2.29 33.02 13.06
CA LEU A 788 3.19 32.96 14.21
C LEU A 788 4.42 32.10 13.85
N THR A 789 5.53 32.35 14.56
CA THR A 789 6.72 31.51 14.40
C THR A 789 6.76 30.48 15.51
N MET A 790 6.97 29.21 15.18
CA MET A 790 7.14 28.11 16.12
C MET A 790 8.32 27.24 15.69
N SER A 791 9.06 26.67 16.65
CA SER A 791 10.08 25.68 16.33
C SER A 791 9.46 24.31 15.98
N GLY A 792 10.21 23.50 15.23
CA GLY A 792 9.80 22.13 14.94
C GLY A 792 9.57 21.31 16.19
N SER A 793 10.44 21.43 17.20
CA SER A 793 10.28 20.80 18.53
C SER A 793 8.97 21.19 19.20
N GLU A 794 8.63 22.50 19.21
CA GLU A 794 7.40 22.97 19.82
C GLU A 794 6.16 22.35 19.14
N MET A 795 6.13 22.33 17.82
CA MET A 795 5.01 21.72 17.06
C MET A 795 4.94 20.19 17.20
N THR A 796 6.08 19.52 17.38
CA THR A 796 6.14 18.05 17.51
C THR A 796 5.85 17.60 18.93
N GLU A 797 6.42 18.27 19.95
CA GLU A 797 6.35 17.83 21.35
C GLU A 797 5.10 18.38 22.06
N ARG A 798 4.88 19.69 21.93
CA ARG A 798 3.75 20.40 22.55
C ARG A 798 2.49 20.37 21.68
N GLY A 799 2.68 20.43 20.35
CA GLY A 799 1.61 20.46 19.37
C GLY A 799 0.97 21.83 19.18
N LEU A 800 0.28 21.98 18.07
CA LEU A 800 -0.47 23.16 17.66
C LEU A 800 -1.85 23.15 18.31
N SER A 801 -2.18 24.22 19.05
CA SER A 801 -3.48 24.40 19.71
C SER A 801 -4.45 25.14 18.78
N LEU A 802 -5.62 24.58 18.58
CA LEU A 802 -6.70 25.15 17.77
C LEU A 802 -7.94 25.39 18.62
N VAL A 803 -8.70 26.44 18.27
CA VAL A 803 -10.00 26.73 18.83
C VAL A 803 -10.97 27.01 17.69
N LEU A 804 -12.01 26.19 17.56
CA LEU A 804 -13.12 26.33 16.63
C LEU A 804 -14.42 26.48 17.43
N LYS A 805 -15.00 27.68 17.43
CA LYS A 805 -16.20 27.97 18.24
C LYS A 805 -17.48 27.45 17.61
N ASN A 806 -17.54 27.48 16.29
CA ASN A 806 -18.71 26.97 15.56
C ASN A 806 -18.71 25.44 15.53
N GLN A 807 -19.88 24.87 15.20
CA GLN A 807 -20.13 23.43 15.18
C GLN A 807 -21.20 23.10 14.12
N PRO A 808 -20.86 22.41 13.03
CA PRO A 808 -19.51 22.00 12.68
C PRO A 808 -18.58 23.15 12.28
N ASP A 809 -17.28 22.93 12.24
CA ASP A 809 -16.30 23.90 11.76
C ASP A 809 -15.03 23.20 11.26
N SER A 810 -14.21 23.92 10.50
CA SER A 810 -12.96 23.38 9.93
C SER A 810 -11.92 24.47 9.80
N VAL A 811 -10.64 24.08 9.80
CA VAL A 811 -9.52 25.00 9.64
C VAL A 811 -8.42 24.40 8.79
N ILE A 812 -7.75 25.24 7.99
CA ILE A 812 -6.52 24.89 7.27
C ILE A 812 -5.39 25.73 7.83
N ILE A 813 -4.38 25.02 8.33
CA ILE A 813 -3.11 25.63 8.78
C ILE A 813 -2.03 25.24 7.77
N VAL A 814 -1.29 26.22 7.29
CA VAL A 814 -0.08 25.97 6.50
C VAL A 814 1.14 26.35 7.31
N TYR A 815 2.23 25.64 7.10
CA TYR A 815 3.51 25.99 7.72
C TYR A 815 4.62 25.96 6.69
N LYS A 816 5.59 26.84 6.90
CA LYS A 816 6.74 26.99 6.02
C LYS A 816 7.99 27.25 6.84
N ARG A 817 9.04 26.46 6.59
CA ARG A 817 10.34 26.64 7.25
C ARG A 817 10.90 28.00 6.91
N VAL A 818 11.25 28.76 7.93
CA VAL A 818 11.96 30.04 7.80
C VAL A 818 13.36 29.72 7.30
N LYS A 819 13.75 30.28 6.16
CA LYS A 819 15.14 30.13 5.69
C LYS A 819 16.05 30.95 6.61
N GLU A 820 17.12 30.35 7.12
CA GLU A 820 18.20 31.05 7.79
C GLU A 820 18.81 32.11 6.90
#